data_71d30c480a548ef8cadb7f92a948601d
#
_entry.id   71d30c480a548ef8cadb7f92a948601d
#
_cell.length_a   1.000
_cell.length_b   1.000
_cell.length_c   1.000
_cell.angle_alpha   90.00
_cell.angle_beta   90.00
_cell.angle_gamma   90.00
#
_symmetry.space_group_name_H-M   'P 1'
#
loop_
_entity.id
_entity.type
_entity.pdbx_description
1 polymer ?
#
loop_
_entity_poly.entity_id
_entity_poly.type
_entity_poly.pdbx_seq_one_letter_code
_entity_poly.pdbx_strand_id
1 'polypeptide(L)'
;MTTKEIKYRYRNLPIPGGGYVTGFLYHKYKKNLLYLRTDIGGTYRFDAGQQTWKSLISHVTPEDLSETYPISIALDDNYPNRLYIACGENRPSAGVLAVSEDYGEHFTYEKIPVLIHGNLNGRGTGERLIVDAKNSEKLYFASQRDGLWISKDRGKTWEKAESLPEDYLTFAGFVGELLLVGTAGVTTEKEDGSRGHSLYYSRDCGKTFLELEEPESRRIAGCRKNGQVAQRFCVDEDYLYVTFASTGRRSYVIEDGYSCDSGDVLDGHIVRYPILEDKTLGKMEDITPGAASKVKGVGIKGIQKGEMLEYGFSGIDVSRKTKGMLIATTIVKDDGDSVFLSYDAGVTWQQILYGLDEGTITFRAPYMRPECNGGESLIHWLSDIKINPFDDNEAWFNSGTGVFRTRSLKENDCAFTDWCDGIEETVHLNVYSLPGVKTRVVDILGDLGGFLFEDLTKPCDNSFADAEGNRYITCINADYCEENPDTIIVTPRGNWKGKTKGGLILSKDGGKTFERLAMPFGISEEIDKALREIEHPNVNSGWVAISPDGNNIVWSIADMITLPFSRVVASTDGGATFQKSRVFSKEGVEQKSGTLKVFSDRKRSGLFYGFGGKGQLYISRDGGIRFYETGTVLSGVDFGKIDCADKTEIRADAGADGVFYIAAAEHGLLKLGFKEDGLVQVTHLGAKEDIIYRVGLGIGAGETDYRSGKKVLYCNGVIDGTYGFYRTQDEGLTWERINTKRQMYGEVNSIDGDKQKFGRFYLATGSNGILYGEEE
;
A
#
# COMPACT_ATOMS: atom_id res chain seq x y z
N MET A 1 -13.45 11.79 -32.68
CA MET A 1 -12.65 13.01 -32.38
C MET A 1 -11.19 12.70 -32.66
N THR A 2 -10.38 13.63 -33.19
CA THR A 2 -8.95 13.40 -33.38
C THR A 2 -8.21 13.75 -32.09
N THR A 3 -7.73 12.75 -31.40
CA THR A 3 -6.91 12.91 -30.20
C THR A 3 -5.49 13.23 -30.63
N LYS A 4 -4.95 14.37 -30.21
CA LYS A 4 -3.55 14.76 -30.42
C LYS A 4 -2.69 14.24 -29.28
N GLU A 5 -1.50 13.74 -29.56
CA GLU A 5 -0.51 13.38 -28.52
C GLU A 5 0.39 14.55 -28.20
N ILE A 6 0.60 14.81 -26.91
CA ILE A 6 1.53 15.83 -26.40
C ILE A 6 2.53 15.14 -25.48
N LYS A 7 3.78 15.53 -25.59
CA LYS A 7 4.84 14.98 -24.75
C LYS A 7 4.78 15.56 -23.34
N TYR A 8 4.75 14.65 -22.38
CA TYR A 8 4.83 14.96 -20.97
C TYR A 8 5.94 14.16 -20.30
N ARG A 9 6.60 14.79 -19.36
CA ARG A 9 7.55 14.13 -18.46
C ARG A 9 6.87 13.88 -17.13
N TYR A 10 6.87 12.62 -16.70
CA TYR A 10 6.35 12.19 -15.42
C TYR A 10 7.46 12.01 -14.40
N ARG A 11 7.22 12.40 -13.16
CA ARG A 11 8.12 12.20 -12.02
C ARG A 11 7.32 11.96 -10.76
N ASN A 12 7.82 11.11 -9.86
CA ASN A 12 7.28 11.01 -8.52
C ASN A 12 7.62 12.27 -7.71
N LEU A 13 6.67 12.70 -6.86
CA LEU A 13 6.99 13.57 -5.76
C LEU A 13 7.68 12.71 -4.70
N PRO A 14 8.88 13.07 -4.21
CA PRO A 14 9.67 12.19 -3.40
C PRO A 14 9.10 12.09 -1.97
N ILE A 15 8.52 10.96 -1.63
CA ILE A 15 8.17 10.58 -0.25
C ILE A 15 9.30 9.76 0.37
N PRO A 16 10.22 9.20 -0.41
CA PRO A 16 11.09 8.04 -0.26
C PRO A 16 10.58 6.97 0.72
N GLY A 17 9.27 6.70 0.63
CA GLY A 17 8.58 5.65 1.37
C GLY A 17 8.32 4.46 0.48
N GLY A 18 8.65 3.27 0.94
CA GLY A 18 8.61 2.09 0.11
C GLY A 18 7.36 1.25 0.26
N GLY A 19 6.44 1.57 1.17
CA GLY A 19 5.35 0.67 1.53
C GLY A 19 5.88 -0.69 2.01
N TYR A 20 5.07 -1.75 1.95
CA TYR A 20 5.48 -3.07 2.39
C TYR A 20 6.16 -3.88 1.27
N VAL A 21 7.48 -3.83 1.25
CA VAL A 21 8.28 -4.74 0.41
C VAL A 21 8.26 -6.13 1.04
N THR A 22 7.90 -7.15 0.26
CA THR A 22 7.66 -8.51 0.76
C THR A 22 8.78 -9.50 0.42
N GLY A 23 9.73 -9.12 -0.41
CA GLY A 23 10.90 -9.97 -0.68
C GLY A 23 11.90 -9.37 -1.65
N PHE A 24 13.14 -9.85 -1.54
CA PHE A 24 14.26 -9.52 -2.41
C PHE A 24 14.78 -10.75 -3.14
N LEU A 25 15.29 -10.56 -4.36
CA LEU A 25 15.91 -11.63 -5.10
C LEU A 25 17.15 -11.12 -5.86
N TYR A 26 18.33 -11.56 -5.43
CA TYR A 26 19.56 -11.39 -6.18
C TYR A 26 19.72 -12.50 -7.23
N HIS A 27 20.21 -12.12 -8.39
CA HIS A 27 20.69 -13.12 -9.33
C HIS A 27 22.04 -13.68 -8.86
N LYS A 28 22.14 -15.00 -8.74
CA LYS A 28 23.31 -15.69 -8.10
C LYS A 28 24.64 -15.48 -8.83
N TYR A 29 24.59 -15.29 -10.15
CA TYR A 29 25.79 -15.25 -11.02
C TYR A 29 25.93 -13.95 -11.80
N LYS A 30 24.94 -13.03 -11.72
CA LYS A 30 24.98 -11.73 -12.38
C LYS A 30 25.10 -10.61 -11.35
N LYS A 31 26.29 -10.00 -11.27
CA LYS A 31 26.55 -8.88 -10.37
C LYS A 31 25.58 -7.70 -10.67
N ASN A 32 25.18 -7.00 -9.62
CA ASN A 32 24.32 -5.82 -9.68
C ASN A 32 22.89 -6.09 -10.22
N LEU A 33 22.42 -7.32 -10.21
CA LEU A 33 21.07 -7.67 -10.58
C LEU A 33 20.30 -8.07 -9.33
N LEU A 34 19.47 -7.14 -8.86
CA LEU A 34 18.63 -7.26 -7.68
C LEU A 34 17.21 -6.81 -8.04
N TYR A 35 16.24 -7.61 -7.64
CA TYR A 35 14.82 -7.30 -7.72
C TYR A 35 14.20 -7.30 -6.33
N LEU A 36 13.10 -6.58 -6.18
CA LEU A 36 12.20 -6.69 -5.04
C LEU A 36 10.75 -6.79 -5.51
N ARG A 37 9.90 -7.33 -4.65
CA ARG A 37 8.44 -7.33 -4.81
C ARG A 37 7.79 -6.70 -3.60
N THR A 38 6.66 -6.05 -3.84
CA THR A 38 5.82 -5.45 -2.81
C THR A 38 4.49 -6.20 -2.73
N ASP A 39 3.63 -5.87 -1.79
CA ASP A 39 2.33 -6.51 -1.69
C ASP A 39 1.27 -5.92 -2.65
N ILE A 40 1.38 -4.65 -3.02
CA ILE A 40 0.41 -3.96 -3.91
C ILE A 40 1.05 -3.18 -5.07
N GLY A 41 2.33 -2.80 -4.97
CA GLY A 41 3.01 -1.88 -5.90
C GLY A 41 3.78 -2.56 -7.02
N GLY A 42 3.77 -3.88 -7.09
CA GLY A 42 4.44 -4.64 -8.15
C GLY A 42 5.87 -5.04 -7.85
N THR A 43 6.64 -5.14 -8.90
CA THR A 43 8.05 -5.57 -8.88
C THR A 43 8.95 -4.45 -9.33
N TYR A 44 10.10 -4.35 -8.71
CA TYR A 44 11.11 -3.32 -9.01
C TYR A 44 12.47 -3.95 -9.26
N ARG A 45 13.26 -3.31 -10.10
CA ARG A 45 14.67 -3.66 -10.33
C ARG A 45 15.57 -2.53 -9.84
N PHE A 46 16.64 -2.90 -9.10
CA PHE A 46 17.62 -1.92 -8.65
C PHE A 46 18.52 -1.48 -9.80
N ASP A 47 18.60 -0.17 -10.03
CA ASP A 47 19.57 0.44 -10.93
C ASP A 47 20.85 0.78 -10.15
N ALA A 48 21.84 -0.07 -10.29
CA ALA A 48 23.12 0.11 -9.60
C ALA A 48 23.92 1.33 -10.08
N GLY A 49 23.64 1.85 -11.27
CA GLY A 49 24.27 3.07 -11.80
C GLY A 49 23.69 4.34 -11.20
N GLN A 50 22.37 4.39 -11.09
CA GLN A 50 21.64 5.53 -10.51
C GLN A 50 21.41 5.39 -8.99
N GLN A 51 21.60 4.19 -8.45
CA GLN A 51 21.34 3.86 -7.03
C GLN A 51 19.87 4.07 -6.63
N THR A 52 18.94 3.77 -7.54
CA THR A 52 17.49 3.89 -7.37
C THR A 52 16.78 2.62 -7.81
N TRP A 53 15.52 2.47 -7.42
CA TRP A 53 14.64 1.41 -7.89
C TRP A 53 13.85 1.85 -9.12
N LYS A 54 13.63 0.93 -10.04
CA LYS A 54 12.84 1.12 -11.24
C LYS A 54 11.61 0.22 -11.18
N SER A 55 10.42 0.80 -11.20
CA SER A 55 9.16 0.05 -11.34
C SER A 55 9.10 -0.67 -12.68
N LEU A 56 8.65 -1.91 -12.66
CA LEU A 56 8.51 -2.76 -13.86
C LEU A 56 7.07 -2.82 -14.38
N ILE A 57 6.08 -2.28 -13.63
CA ILE A 57 4.65 -2.48 -13.91
C ILE A 57 3.87 -1.19 -14.20
N SER A 58 4.52 -0.04 -14.36
CA SER A 58 3.84 1.24 -14.64
C SER A 58 3.08 1.28 -15.97
N HIS A 59 3.21 0.24 -16.81
CA HIS A 59 2.46 0.06 -18.07
C HIS A 59 1.09 -0.63 -17.89
N VAL A 60 0.77 -1.16 -16.71
CA VAL A 60 -0.47 -1.88 -16.44
C VAL A 60 -1.66 -0.94 -16.48
N THR A 61 -2.76 -1.38 -17.09
CA THR A 61 -4.03 -0.66 -17.17
C THR A 61 -5.00 -1.10 -16.07
N PRO A 62 -6.11 -0.39 -15.82
CA PRO A 62 -7.11 -0.84 -14.84
C PRO A 62 -7.77 -2.20 -15.16
N GLU A 63 -7.72 -2.64 -16.40
CA GLU A 63 -8.25 -3.95 -16.82
C GLU A 63 -7.31 -5.11 -16.47
N ASP A 64 -6.02 -4.81 -16.29
CA ASP A 64 -4.95 -5.78 -16.09
C ASP A 64 -4.36 -5.71 -14.66
N LEU A 65 -5.15 -5.27 -13.66
CA LEU A 65 -4.67 -5.10 -12.27
C LEU A 65 -4.15 -6.39 -11.64
N SER A 66 -4.59 -7.56 -12.11
CA SER A 66 -4.03 -8.86 -11.68
C SER A 66 -2.53 -9.01 -11.94
N GLU A 67 -1.93 -8.15 -12.75
CA GLU A 67 -0.50 -8.13 -13.02
C GLU A 67 0.31 -7.33 -11.97
N THR A 68 -0.34 -6.60 -11.06
CA THR A 68 0.31 -5.64 -10.16
C THR A 68 0.61 -6.15 -8.75
N TYR A 69 -0.04 -7.22 -8.30
CA TYR A 69 0.08 -7.73 -6.93
C TYR A 69 0.94 -9.00 -6.89
N PRO A 70 2.29 -8.88 -6.88
CA PRO A 70 3.17 -10.03 -6.96
C PRO A 70 3.22 -10.81 -5.65
N ILE A 71 3.02 -12.13 -5.73
CA ILE A 71 3.21 -13.04 -4.58
C ILE A 71 4.60 -13.69 -4.59
N SER A 72 5.23 -13.76 -5.75
CA SER A 72 6.58 -14.33 -5.89
C SER A 72 7.26 -13.88 -7.17
N ILE A 73 8.60 -13.82 -7.12
CA ILE A 73 9.47 -13.61 -8.28
C ILE A 73 10.45 -14.77 -8.41
N ALA A 74 10.86 -15.08 -9.64
CA ALA A 74 11.89 -16.09 -9.91
C ALA A 74 12.84 -15.62 -11.00
N LEU A 75 14.11 -15.95 -10.84
CA LEU A 75 15.18 -15.68 -11.81
C LEU A 75 15.70 -17.02 -12.37
N ASP A 76 16.06 -17.01 -13.63
CA ASP A 76 16.69 -18.15 -14.28
C ASP A 76 18.21 -18.07 -14.12
N ASP A 77 18.79 -18.99 -13.38
CA ASP A 77 20.24 -19.03 -13.12
C ASP A 77 21.09 -19.12 -14.41
N ASN A 78 20.53 -19.71 -15.48
CA ASN A 78 21.19 -19.90 -16.77
C ASN A 78 20.99 -18.73 -17.75
N TYR A 79 19.88 -17.99 -17.58
CA TYR A 79 19.50 -16.87 -18.42
C TYR A 79 19.21 -15.62 -17.57
N PRO A 80 20.24 -14.83 -17.22
CA PRO A 80 20.10 -13.70 -16.28
C PRO A 80 19.10 -12.63 -16.72
N ASN A 81 18.80 -12.53 -18.00
CA ASN A 81 17.80 -11.62 -18.57
C ASN A 81 16.35 -12.08 -18.35
N ARG A 82 16.15 -13.34 -17.92
CA ARG A 82 14.83 -13.92 -17.74
C ARG A 82 14.31 -13.72 -16.33
N LEU A 83 13.11 -13.15 -16.23
CA LEU A 83 12.39 -12.88 -14.99
C LEU A 83 10.98 -13.45 -15.09
N TYR A 84 10.53 -14.13 -14.05
CA TYR A 84 9.16 -14.60 -13.87
C TYR A 84 8.54 -13.94 -12.65
N ILE A 85 7.26 -13.50 -12.73
CA ILE A 85 6.52 -12.91 -11.63
C ILE A 85 5.16 -13.58 -11.55
N ALA A 86 4.85 -14.22 -10.42
CA ALA A 86 3.51 -14.73 -10.15
C ALA A 86 2.69 -13.64 -9.46
N CYS A 87 1.59 -13.26 -10.07
CA CYS A 87 0.76 -12.12 -9.67
C CYS A 87 -0.71 -12.50 -9.48
N GLY A 88 -1.43 -11.66 -8.72
CA GLY A 88 -2.88 -11.67 -8.56
C GLY A 88 -3.40 -10.26 -8.30
N GLU A 89 -4.56 -10.13 -7.63
CA GLU A 89 -5.13 -8.86 -7.20
C GLU A 89 -5.13 -8.75 -5.66
N ASN A 90 -5.70 -7.65 -5.12
CA ASN A 90 -5.98 -7.47 -3.70
C ASN A 90 -7.19 -8.30 -3.20
N ARG A 91 -7.75 -9.13 -4.05
CA ARG A 91 -8.79 -10.14 -3.78
C ARG A 91 -8.43 -11.41 -4.53
N PRO A 92 -8.94 -12.59 -4.15
CA PRO A 92 -8.66 -13.81 -4.89
C PRO A 92 -9.04 -13.66 -6.36
N SER A 93 -8.07 -13.78 -7.25
CA SER A 93 -8.23 -13.69 -8.70
C SER A 93 -7.47 -14.79 -9.41
N ALA A 94 -7.77 -15.02 -10.68
CA ALA A 94 -7.02 -15.97 -11.50
C ALA A 94 -5.54 -15.56 -11.53
N GLY A 95 -4.65 -16.51 -11.22
CA GLY A 95 -3.21 -16.27 -11.18
C GLY A 95 -2.65 -15.93 -12.55
N VAL A 96 -1.74 -14.97 -12.58
CA VAL A 96 -1.03 -14.53 -13.78
C VAL A 96 0.47 -14.75 -13.59
N LEU A 97 1.12 -15.33 -14.61
CA LEU A 97 2.57 -15.41 -14.71
C LEU A 97 3.05 -14.39 -15.73
N ALA A 98 3.67 -13.32 -15.26
CA ALA A 98 4.37 -12.38 -16.12
C ALA A 98 5.78 -12.91 -16.43
N VAL A 99 6.15 -12.99 -17.69
CA VAL A 99 7.43 -13.51 -18.19
C VAL A 99 8.16 -12.44 -18.96
N SER A 100 9.37 -12.13 -18.57
CA SER A 100 10.26 -11.20 -19.27
C SER A 100 11.53 -11.93 -19.73
N GLU A 101 11.99 -11.60 -20.94
CA GLU A 101 13.24 -12.08 -21.53
C GLU A 101 14.29 -10.93 -21.64
N ASP A 102 14.04 -9.78 -21.01
CA ASP A 102 14.86 -8.58 -21.13
C ASP A 102 14.97 -7.78 -19.82
N TYR A 103 15.15 -8.49 -18.69
CA TYR A 103 15.31 -7.90 -17.35
C TYR A 103 14.09 -7.14 -16.82
N GLY A 104 12.87 -7.42 -17.32
CA GLY A 104 11.63 -6.77 -16.93
C GLY A 104 11.30 -5.50 -17.72
N GLU A 105 11.92 -5.28 -18.88
CA GLU A 105 11.54 -4.16 -19.75
C GLU A 105 10.23 -4.42 -20.50
N HIS A 106 9.98 -5.66 -20.90
CA HIS A 106 8.74 -6.11 -21.54
C HIS A 106 8.30 -7.45 -20.97
N PHE A 107 6.98 -7.69 -20.98
CA PHE A 107 6.38 -8.90 -20.45
C PHE A 107 5.44 -9.55 -21.47
N THR A 108 5.37 -10.87 -21.38
CA THR A 108 4.27 -11.70 -21.89
C THR A 108 3.58 -12.35 -20.70
N TYR A 109 2.31 -12.70 -20.85
CA TYR A 109 1.48 -13.16 -19.75
C TYR A 109 0.88 -14.52 -20.02
N GLU A 110 1.00 -15.41 -19.04
CA GLU A 110 0.44 -16.76 -19.04
C GLU A 110 -0.46 -16.93 -17.82
N LYS A 111 -1.32 -17.96 -17.82
CA LYS A 111 -2.21 -18.24 -16.69
C LYS A 111 -1.57 -19.25 -15.73
N ILE A 112 -1.64 -18.96 -14.42
CA ILE A 112 -1.43 -19.97 -13.38
C ILE A 112 -2.82 -20.49 -12.98
N PRO A 113 -3.09 -21.82 -12.98
CA PRO A 113 -4.44 -22.36 -12.81
C PRO A 113 -4.91 -22.40 -11.36
N VAL A 114 -4.56 -21.40 -10.57
CA VAL A 114 -4.94 -21.23 -9.17
C VAL A 114 -5.39 -19.80 -8.89
N LEU A 115 -6.09 -19.58 -7.79
CA LEU A 115 -6.39 -18.24 -7.30
C LEU A 115 -5.18 -17.69 -6.55
N ILE A 116 -4.81 -16.46 -6.86
CA ILE A 116 -3.74 -15.73 -6.18
C ILE A 116 -4.32 -14.46 -5.54
N HIS A 117 -3.90 -14.18 -4.33
CA HIS A 117 -4.20 -12.95 -3.61
C HIS A 117 -2.89 -12.31 -3.17
N GLY A 118 -2.40 -11.35 -3.95
CA GLY A 118 -1.08 -10.73 -3.72
C GLY A 118 -0.94 -9.99 -2.39
N ASN A 119 -2.04 -9.43 -1.86
CA ASN A 119 -2.05 -8.64 -0.62
C ASN A 119 -2.73 -9.36 0.57
N LEU A 120 -2.60 -10.69 0.68
CA LEU A 120 -3.13 -11.45 1.82
C LEU A 120 -2.08 -12.33 2.48
N ASN A 121 -2.61 -13.21 3.33
CA ASN A 121 -1.88 -14.16 4.15
C ASN A 121 -0.80 -14.90 3.37
N GLY A 122 0.43 -14.89 3.89
CA GLY A 122 1.60 -15.48 3.25
C GLY A 122 2.31 -14.60 2.22
N ARG A 123 1.92 -13.32 2.05
CA ARG A 123 2.64 -12.37 1.18
C ARG A 123 4.10 -12.14 1.63
N GLY A 124 4.36 -12.16 2.94
CA GLY A 124 5.69 -11.99 3.53
C GLY A 124 6.55 -13.25 3.58
N THR A 125 6.02 -14.46 3.29
CA THR A 125 6.81 -15.68 3.30
C THR A 125 7.74 -15.78 2.09
N GLY A 126 8.66 -16.79 2.08
CA GLY A 126 9.71 -16.97 1.06
C GLY A 126 9.17 -17.07 -0.36
N GLU A 127 10.08 -17.20 -1.35
CA GLU A 127 9.65 -17.26 -2.73
C GLU A 127 8.91 -18.58 -3.03
N ARG A 128 7.79 -18.46 -3.73
CA ARG A 128 6.86 -19.55 -4.09
C ARG A 128 7.08 -20.08 -5.48
N LEU A 129 7.54 -19.22 -6.39
CA LEU A 129 7.88 -19.54 -7.77
C LEU A 129 9.37 -19.75 -7.89
N ILE A 130 9.78 -20.86 -8.48
CA ILE A 130 11.19 -21.17 -8.71
C ILE A 130 11.43 -21.79 -10.09
N VAL A 131 12.60 -21.55 -10.64
CA VAL A 131 13.11 -22.17 -11.86
C VAL A 131 14.02 -23.32 -11.48
N ASP A 132 13.90 -24.47 -12.14
CA ASP A 132 14.85 -25.57 -11.99
C ASP A 132 16.18 -25.19 -12.65
N ALA A 133 17.25 -25.05 -11.83
CA ALA A 133 18.58 -24.66 -12.33
C ALA A 133 19.18 -25.66 -13.34
N LYS A 134 18.70 -26.92 -13.38
CA LYS A 134 19.13 -27.95 -14.34
C LYS A 134 18.29 -27.92 -15.62
N ASN A 135 17.09 -27.34 -15.57
CA ASN A 135 16.17 -27.29 -16.71
C ASN A 135 15.34 -26.01 -16.66
N SER A 136 15.78 -24.96 -17.34
CA SER A 136 15.11 -23.66 -17.42
C SER A 136 13.70 -23.69 -18.02
N GLU A 137 13.25 -24.81 -18.61
CA GLU A 137 11.87 -24.99 -19.04
C GLU A 137 10.94 -25.37 -17.88
N LYS A 138 11.51 -25.79 -16.73
CA LYS A 138 10.75 -26.32 -15.61
C LYS A 138 10.61 -25.29 -14.49
N LEU A 139 9.35 -25.03 -14.12
CA LEU A 139 8.98 -24.16 -13.01
C LEU A 139 8.21 -24.95 -11.96
N TYR A 140 8.30 -24.49 -10.71
CA TYR A 140 7.47 -24.94 -9.61
C TYR A 140 6.81 -23.74 -8.97
N PHE A 141 5.54 -23.86 -8.62
CA PHE A 141 4.79 -22.81 -7.94
C PHE A 141 4.08 -23.37 -6.70
N ALA A 142 4.49 -22.89 -5.53
CA ALA A 142 3.88 -23.19 -4.24
C ALA A 142 2.68 -22.24 -4.01
N SER A 143 1.47 -22.73 -4.30
CA SER A 143 0.25 -21.94 -4.18
C SER A 143 -0.05 -21.55 -2.73
N GLN A 144 -0.77 -20.46 -2.53
CA GLN A 144 -1.26 -20.05 -1.21
C GLN A 144 -2.31 -21.02 -0.64
N ARG A 145 -3.09 -21.75 -1.50
CA ARG A 145 -4.26 -22.54 -1.09
C ARG A 145 -4.51 -23.82 -1.92
N ASP A 146 -3.73 -24.07 -2.95
CA ASP A 146 -4.00 -25.14 -3.94
C ASP A 146 -2.82 -26.09 -4.15
N GLY A 147 -1.91 -26.20 -3.17
CA GLY A 147 -0.77 -27.11 -3.23
C GLY A 147 0.34 -26.66 -4.21
N LEU A 148 1.15 -27.63 -4.62
CA LEU A 148 2.32 -27.41 -5.47
C LEU A 148 1.98 -27.68 -6.94
N TRP A 149 2.31 -26.75 -7.82
CA TRP A 149 2.11 -26.84 -9.25
C TRP A 149 3.44 -26.87 -10.01
N ILE A 150 3.52 -27.69 -11.05
CA ILE A 150 4.75 -27.94 -11.82
C ILE A 150 4.46 -27.65 -13.30
N SER A 151 5.27 -26.78 -13.90
CA SER A 151 5.29 -26.55 -15.34
C SER A 151 6.56 -27.18 -15.95
N LYS A 152 6.46 -27.68 -17.19
CA LYS A 152 7.57 -28.25 -17.97
C LYS A 152 7.88 -27.45 -19.24
N ASP A 153 7.19 -26.33 -19.43
CA ASP A 153 7.18 -25.53 -20.65
C ASP A 153 7.17 -24.01 -20.37
N ARG A 154 7.87 -23.59 -19.29
CA ARG A 154 8.01 -22.19 -18.86
C ARG A 154 6.70 -21.52 -18.48
N GLY A 155 5.79 -22.27 -17.83
CA GLY A 155 4.55 -21.73 -17.29
C GLY A 155 3.38 -21.70 -18.26
N LYS A 156 3.50 -22.27 -19.47
CA LYS A 156 2.38 -22.35 -20.43
C LYS A 156 1.33 -23.36 -20.00
N THR A 157 1.78 -24.48 -19.43
CA THR A 157 0.90 -25.50 -18.84
C THR A 157 1.39 -25.92 -17.47
N TRP A 158 0.45 -26.35 -16.62
CA TRP A 158 0.73 -26.70 -15.24
C TRP A 158 0.03 -28.00 -14.82
N GLU A 159 0.72 -28.80 -14.00
CA GLU A 159 0.23 -30.04 -13.40
C GLU A 159 0.37 -29.94 -11.87
N LYS A 160 -0.66 -30.31 -11.10
CA LYS A 160 -0.61 -30.36 -9.64
C LYS A 160 0.21 -31.56 -9.16
N ALA A 161 1.02 -31.40 -8.13
CA ALA A 161 1.73 -32.47 -7.43
C ALA A 161 0.81 -33.09 -6.37
N GLU A 162 -0.03 -34.05 -6.77
CA GLU A 162 -1.09 -34.64 -5.96
C GLU A 162 -0.60 -35.39 -4.70
N SER A 163 0.67 -35.74 -4.65
CA SER A 163 1.26 -36.49 -3.52
C SER A 163 1.66 -35.63 -2.34
N LEU A 164 1.68 -34.30 -2.45
CA LEU A 164 1.89 -33.40 -1.33
C LEU A 164 0.60 -33.30 -0.51
N PRO A 165 0.60 -33.62 0.78
CA PRO A 165 -0.62 -33.68 1.58
C PRO A 165 -1.13 -32.30 2.05
N GLU A 166 -0.42 -31.20 1.76
CA GLU A 166 -0.72 -29.83 2.19
C GLU A 166 -1.01 -28.93 1.00
N ASP A 167 -2.07 -28.12 1.10
CA ASP A 167 -2.47 -27.17 0.06
C ASP A 167 -2.01 -25.71 0.34
N TYR A 168 -1.80 -25.38 1.62
CA TYR A 168 -1.41 -24.02 2.05
C TYR A 168 0.10 -23.92 2.15
N LEU A 169 0.74 -23.54 1.06
CA LEU A 169 2.20 -23.49 0.98
C LEU A 169 2.76 -22.09 1.31
N THR A 170 4.00 -22.03 1.75
CA THR A 170 4.71 -20.77 2.09
C THR A 170 5.87 -20.49 1.18
N PHE A 171 6.58 -21.50 0.73
CA PHE A 171 7.69 -21.38 -0.23
C PHE A 171 7.95 -22.71 -0.97
N ALA A 172 8.70 -22.61 -2.06
CA ALA A 172 9.41 -23.76 -2.67
C ALA A 172 10.87 -23.41 -2.93
N GLY A 173 11.74 -24.41 -2.98
CA GLY A 173 13.16 -24.20 -3.27
C GLY A 173 13.94 -25.49 -3.45
N PHE A 174 15.25 -25.37 -3.67
CA PHE A 174 16.14 -26.51 -3.84
C PHE A 174 17.25 -26.53 -2.80
N VAL A 175 17.52 -27.71 -2.27
CA VAL A 175 18.71 -28.04 -1.48
C VAL A 175 19.50 -29.08 -2.28
N GLY A 176 20.47 -28.64 -3.07
CA GLY A 176 21.08 -29.50 -4.08
C GLY A 176 20.03 -29.98 -5.10
N GLU A 177 19.73 -31.29 -5.05
CA GLU A 177 18.71 -31.91 -5.93
C GLU A 177 17.36 -32.10 -5.22
N LEU A 178 17.29 -31.88 -3.91
CA LEU A 178 16.08 -32.03 -3.13
C LEU A 178 15.17 -30.81 -3.37
N LEU A 179 13.94 -31.06 -3.78
CA LEU A 179 12.87 -30.03 -3.80
C LEU A 179 12.33 -29.89 -2.38
N LEU A 180 12.48 -28.70 -1.79
CA LEU A 180 11.99 -28.35 -0.46
C LEU A 180 10.69 -27.56 -0.62
N VAL A 181 9.71 -27.85 0.25
CA VAL A 181 8.41 -27.13 0.29
C VAL A 181 8.07 -26.79 1.73
N GLY A 182 7.88 -25.50 2.00
CA GLY A 182 7.32 -25.00 3.25
C GLY A 182 5.81 -24.91 3.17
N THR A 183 5.13 -25.20 4.28
CA THR A 183 3.67 -25.17 4.37
C THR A 183 3.20 -24.51 5.66
N ALA A 184 1.93 -24.14 5.71
CA ALA A 184 1.28 -23.68 6.94
C ALA A 184 0.75 -24.84 7.79
N GLY A 185 0.80 -26.10 7.32
CA GLY A 185 0.36 -27.31 8.03
C GLY A 185 -1.12 -27.29 8.41
N VAL A 186 -2.01 -26.76 7.59
CA VAL A 186 -3.45 -26.59 7.93
C VAL A 186 -4.39 -27.48 7.16
N THR A 187 -3.97 -28.09 6.07
CA THR A 187 -4.81 -28.96 5.25
C THR A 187 -5.07 -30.28 5.96
N THR A 188 -4.03 -30.87 6.54
CA THR A 188 -4.12 -32.12 7.29
C THR A 188 -4.35 -31.83 8.77
N GLU A 189 -5.32 -32.53 9.36
CA GLU A 189 -5.61 -32.54 10.79
C GLU A 189 -5.35 -33.94 11.32
N LYS A 190 -4.49 -34.06 12.35
CA LYS A 190 -4.18 -35.33 12.97
C LYS A 190 -5.35 -35.75 13.88
N GLU A 191 -5.46 -37.06 14.20
CA GLU A 191 -6.53 -37.60 15.04
C GLU A 191 -6.62 -36.93 16.42
N ASP A 192 -5.53 -36.39 16.94
CA ASP A 192 -5.47 -35.65 18.21
C ASP A 192 -5.86 -34.17 18.07
N GLY A 193 -6.29 -33.72 16.87
CA GLY A 193 -6.63 -32.33 16.56
C GLY A 193 -5.43 -31.41 16.38
N SER A 194 -4.19 -31.94 16.34
CA SER A 194 -3.00 -31.17 15.99
C SER A 194 -2.94 -30.94 14.47
N ARG A 195 -2.13 -29.95 14.06
CA ARG A 195 -1.93 -29.58 12.66
C ARG A 195 -1.14 -30.61 11.88
N GLY A 196 -1.23 -30.53 10.57
CA GLY A 196 -0.33 -31.15 9.62
C GLY A 196 1.10 -30.65 9.76
N HIS A 197 1.96 -31.17 8.90
CA HIS A 197 3.40 -30.89 8.94
C HIS A 197 3.72 -29.63 8.14
N SER A 198 4.71 -28.85 8.55
CA SER A 198 5.04 -27.56 7.92
C SER A 198 6.27 -27.58 7.01
N LEU A 199 6.97 -28.71 6.88
CA LEU A 199 8.14 -28.81 6.02
C LEU A 199 8.27 -30.17 5.36
N TYR A 200 8.32 -30.19 4.03
CA TYR A 200 8.43 -31.39 3.22
C TYR A 200 9.59 -31.27 2.21
N TYR A 201 10.13 -32.43 1.82
CA TYR A 201 11.08 -32.49 0.72
C TYR A 201 10.79 -33.68 -0.22
N SER A 202 11.19 -33.50 -1.49
CA SER A 202 11.07 -34.54 -2.53
C SER A 202 12.43 -34.84 -3.13
N ARG A 203 12.71 -36.15 -3.39
CA ARG A 203 13.92 -36.63 -4.07
C ARG A 203 13.70 -36.90 -5.55
N ASP A 204 12.47 -36.84 -6.00
CA ASP A 204 12.03 -37.25 -7.33
C ASP A 204 11.27 -36.14 -8.08
N CYS A 205 11.66 -34.89 -7.77
CA CYS A 205 11.13 -33.70 -8.41
C CYS A 205 9.63 -33.50 -8.24
N GLY A 206 9.09 -33.81 -7.06
CA GLY A 206 7.70 -33.58 -6.67
C GLY A 206 6.75 -34.73 -6.94
N LYS A 207 7.24 -35.94 -7.23
CA LYS A 207 6.40 -37.12 -7.38
C LYS A 207 6.03 -37.75 -6.04
N THR A 208 6.93 -37.72 -5.07
CA THR A 208 6.68 -38.16 -3.68
C THR A 208 7.31 -37.17 -2.72
N PHE A 209 6.71 -37.04 -1.51
CA PHE A 209 7.17 -36.13 -0.46
C PHE A 209 7.40 -36.87 0.85
N LEU A 210 8.42 -36.44 1.56
CA LEU A 210 8.80 -36.91 2.88
C LEU A 210 8.76 -35.71 3.86
N GLU A 211 8.33 -35.94 5.07
CA GLU A 211 8.36 -34.96 6.15
C GLU A 211 9.82 -34.70 6.59
N LEU A 212 10.14 -33.44 6.88
CA LEU A 212 11.38 -33.04 7.50
C LEU A 212 11.09 -32.58 8.92
N GLU A 213 11.90 -33.03 9.90
CA GLU A 213 11.74 -32.68 11.32
C GLU A 213 11.52 -31.14 11.47
N GLU A 214 10.59 -30.73 12.31
CA GLU A 214 10.23 -29.34 12.57
C GLU A 214 10.25 -29.01 14.06
N PRO A 215 10.36 -27.74 14.49
CA PRO A 215 10.26 -27.37 15.90
C PRO A 215 8.94 -27.83 16.51
N GLU A 216 8.99 -28.24 17.79
CA GLU A 216 7.79 -28.67 18.51
C GLU A 216 6.76 -27.56 18.58
N SER A 217 5.53 -27.86 18.16
CA SER A 217 4.42 -26.92 18.23
C SER A 217 3.93 -26.75 19.67
N ARG A 218 3.83 -25.50 20.12
CA ARG A 218 3.33 -25.15 21.45
C ARG A 218 1.89 -24.67 21.38
N ARG A 219 1.08 -25.05 22.37
CA ARG A 219 -0.30 -24.58 22.45
C ARG A 219 -0.34 -23.14 22.92
N ILE A 220 -0.79 -22.24 22.04
CA ILE A 220 -0.97 -20.81 22.33
C ILE A 220 -2.45 -20.57 22.67
N ALA A 221 -2.71 -20.05 23.88
CA ALA A 221 -4.07 -19.76 24.33
C ALA A 221 -4.76 -18.75 23.39
N GLY A 222 -5.96 -19.09 22.93
CA GLY A 222 -6.75 -18.23 22.02
C GLY A 222 -6.52 -18.48 20.53
N CYS A 223 -5.54 -19.31 20.15
CA CYS A 223 -5.37 -19.72 18.76
C CYS A 223 -6.24 -20.94 18.43
N ARG A 224 -6.88 -20.92 17.26
CA ARG A 224 -7.74 -22.05 16.83
C ARG A 224 -6.93 -23.28 16.43
N LYS A 225 -5.80 -23.08 15.78
CA LYS A 225 -4.87 -24.13 15.40
C LYS A 225 -3.45 -23.69 15.78
N ASN A 226 -2.72 -24.53 16.47
CA ASN A 226 -1.34 -24.30 16.87
C ASN A 226 -0.42 -25.10 15.95
N GLY A 227 0.71 -24.54 15.61
CA GLY A 227 1.74 -25.20 14.83
C GLY A 227 2.75 -24.19 14.30
N GLN A 228 3.95 -24.68 14.09
CA GLN A 228 4.98 -23.89 13.41
C GLN A 228 4.63 -23.72 11.93
N VAL A 229 4.90 -22.55 11.38
CA VAL A 229 4.78 -22.26 9.95
C VAL A 229 6.18 -21.95 9.45
N ALA A 230 6.66 -22.72 8.48
CA ALA A 230 7.92 -22.44 7.83
C ALA A 230 7.84 -21.12 7.05
N GLN A 231 8.68 -20.14 7.39
CA GLN A 231 8.61 -18.78 6.81
C GLN A 231 9.51 -18.64 5.59
N ARG A 232 10.80 -18.89 5.76
CA ARG A 232 11.83 -18.79 4.73
C ARG A 232 12.95 -19.77 4.96
N PHE A 233 13.79 -19.96 3.96
CA PHE A 233 14.99 -20.78 4.04
C PHE A 233 16.15 -20.16 3.28
N CYS A 234 17.36 -20.57 3.64
CA CYS A 234 18.59 -20.39 2.84
C CYS A 234 19.48 -21.63 2.97
N VAL A 235 20.44 -21.73 2.06
CA VAL A 235 21.30 -22.92 1.95
C VAL A 235 22.74 -22.49 1.69
N ASP A 236 23.69 -23.06 2.44
CA ASP A 236 25.11 -23.05 2.11
C ASP A 236 25.62 -24.48 1.74
N GLU A 237 26.92 -24.68 1.72
CA GLU A 237 27.50 -25.98 1.38
C GLU A 237 27.24 -27.04 2.45
N ASP A 238 27.10 -26.65 3.72
CA ASP A 238 27.08 -27.53 4.88
C ASP A 238 25.68 -27.69 5.47
N TYR A 239 24.79 -26.69 5.31
CA TYR A 239 23.49 -26.65 5.99
C TYR A 239 22.36 -26.10 5.15
N LEU A 240 21.14 -26.62 5.37
CA LEU A 240 19.87 -25.97 5.15
C LEU A 240 19.47 -25.22 6.43
N TYR A 241 19.11 -23.96 6.32
CA TYR A 241 18.57 -23.13 7.41
C TYR A 241 17.12 -22.77 7.12
N VAL A 242 16.25 -22.83 8.13
CA VAL A 242 14.82 -22.51 8.01
C VAL A 242 14.39 -21.67 9.20
N THR A 243 13.62 -20.62 8.92
CA THR A 243 12.95 -19.82 9.94
C THR A 243 11.51 -20.28 10.10
N PHE A 244 11.01 -20.23 11.33
CA PHE A 244 9.66 -20.61 11.70
C PHE A 244 9.01 -19.55 12.58
N ALA A 245 7.68 -19.50 12.52
CA ALA A 245 6.85 -18.77 13.46
C ALA A 245 5.49 -19.49 13.62
N SER A 246 4.97 -19.57 14.82
CA SER A 246 3.62 -20.08 15.05
C SER A 246 2.57 -19.11 14.49
N THR A 247 1.37 -19.61 14.22
CA THR A 247 0.20 -18.77 14.00
C THR A 247 -0.10 -17.93 15.25
N GLY A 248 -0.33 -16.65 15.06
CA GLY A 248 -0.52 -15.70 16.14
C GLY A 248 -1.87 -15.77 16.87
N ARG A 249 -2.01 -14.92 17.88
CA ARG A 249 -3.22 -14.82 18.73
C ARG A 249 -4.36 -14.08 18.02
N ARG A 250 -4.04 -13.12 17.14
CA ARG A 250 -5.01 -12.35 16.40
C ARG A 250 -5.25 -13.08 15.10
N SER A 251 -6.28 -13.92 15.07
CA SER A 251 -6.79 -14.34 13.79
C SER A 251 -7.36 -13.09 13.12
N TYR A 252 -6.57 -12.41 12.29
CA TYR A 252 -7.20 -11.81 11.13
C TYR A 252 -7.91 -12.97 10.48
N VAL A 253 -9.23 -12.95 10.56
CA VAL A 253 -10.08 -14.05 10.14
C VAL A 253 -9.91 -14.21 8.65
N ILE A 254 -8.88 -14.91 8.28
CA ILE A 254 -8.80 -15.51 6.98
C ILE A 254 -9.65 -16.76 7.10
N GLU A 255 -10.46 -16.99 6.11
CA GLU A 255 -11.47 -18.04 6.05
C GLU A 255 -10.99 -19.41 6.55
N ASP A 256 -9.68 -19.63 6.57
CA ASP A 256 -9.03 -20.91 6.86
C ASP A 256 -8.51 -21.06 8.30
N GLY A 257 -8.62 -20.05 9.13
CA GLY A 257 -8.30 -20.12 10.56
C GLY A 257 -6.82 -20.26 10.91
N TYR A 258 -5.90 -19.88 10.02
CA TYR A 258 -4.47 -19.74 10.31
C TYR A 258 -3.96 -18.34 9.91
N SER A 259 -2.84 -17.92 10.48
CA SER A 259 -2.11 -16.73 10.04
C SER A 259 -0.63 -17.05 9.90
N CYS A 260 -0.03 -16.65 8.80
CA CYS A 260 1.41 -16.57 8.59
C CYS A 260 1.82 -15.18 8.09
N ASP A 261 0.92 -14.23 8.26
CA ASP A 261 1.17 -12.84 7.86
C ASP A 261 2.05 -12.12 8.88
N SER A 262 2.76 -11.11 8.41
CA SER A 262 3.70 -10.28 9.16
C SER A 262 3.09 -9.56 10.38
N GLY A 263 1.78 -9.50 10.49
CA GLY A 263 1.09 -8.83 11.60
C GLY A 263 0.72 -9.71 12.80
N ASP A 264 0.85 -11.04 12.73
CA ASP A 264 0.29 -11.92 13.76
C ASP A 264 1.00 -13.28 13.88
N VAL A 265 2.29 -13.30 14.19
CA VAL A 265 3.08 -14.52 14.41
C VAL A 265 3.85 -14.47 15.73
N LEU A 266 4.07 -15.64 16.33
CA LEU A 266 4.71 -15.84 17.63
C LEU A 266 5.66 -17.04 17.60
N ASP A 267 6.32 -17.33 18.73
CA ASP A 267 7.10 -18.53 19.01
C ASP A 267 8.07 -18.88 17.90
N GLY A 268 8.92 -17.88 17.55
CA GLY A 268 9.87 -17.97 16.45
C GLY A 268 11.02 -18.92 16.72
N HIS A 269 11.43 -19.66 15.69
CA HIS A 269 12.61 -20.51 15.70
C HIS A 269 13.48 -20.29 14.47
N ILE A 270 14.79 -20.47 14.64
CA ILE A 270 15.74 -20.66 13.55
C ILE A 270 16.34 -22.03 13.73
N VAL A 271 16.22 -22.88 12.72
CA VAL A 271 16.79 -24.23 12.75
C VAL A 271 17.72 -24.45 11.57
N ARG A 272 18.63 -25.43 11.70
CA ARG A 272 19.46 -25.89 10.62
C ARG A 272 19.47 -27.42 10.52
N TYR A 273 19.71 -27.92 9.31
CA TYR A 273 19.83 -29.35 9.01
C TYR A 273 21.15 -29.56 8.29
N PRO A 274 22.09 -30.38 8.83
CA PRO A 274 23.32 -30.72 8.13
C PRO A 274 23.06 -31.38 6.77
N ILE A 275 23.77 -30.98 5.74
CA ILE A 275 23.76 -31.64 4.43
C ILE A 275 24.84 -32.72 4.49
N LEU A 276 24.44 -33.98 4.49
CA LEU A 276 25.30 -35.12 4.62
C LEU A 276 26.08 -35.42 3.31
N GLU A 277 27.09 -36.26 3.36
CA GLU A 277 27.88 -36.61 2.18
C GLU A 277 27.06 -37.23 1.06
N ASP A 278 26.03 -38.01 1.40
CA ASP A 278 25.09 -38.63 0.48
C ASP A 278 24.03 -37.64 -0.06
N LYS A 279 24.17 -36.33 0.24
CA LYS A 279 23.25 -35.26 -0.12
C LYS A 279 21.84 -35.36 0.51
N THR A 280 21.70 -36.15 1.57
CA THR A 280 20.53 -36.14 2.43
C THR A 280 20.62 -35.08 3.52
N LEU A 281 19.52 -34.81 4.21
CA LEU A 281 19.46 -33.88 5.33
C LEU A 281 19.58 -34.66 6.66
N GLY A 282 20.44 -34.17 7.52
CA GLY A 282 20.65 -34.70 8.85
C GLY A 282 19.57 -34.27 9.85
N LYS A 283 19.78 -34.57 11.12
CA LYS A 283 18.84 -34.21 12.19
C LYS A 283 18.78 -32.70 12.40
N MET A 284 17.59 -32.18 12.71
CA MET A 284 17.37 -30.79 13.05
C MET A 284 18.16 -30.33 14.26
N GLU A 285 18.76 -29.16 14.16
CA GLU A 285 19.43 -28.44 15.24
C GLU A 285 18.75 -27.05 15.42
N ASP A 286 18.24 -26.78 16.62
CA ASP A 286 17.72 -25.45 16.96
C ASP A 286 18.87 -24.50 17.25
N ILE A 287 18.98 -23.45 16.44
CA ILE A 287 20.03 -22.42 16.50
C ILE A 287 19.46 -21.03 16.79
N THR A 288 18.22 -20.96 17.29
CA THR A 288 17.59 -19.69 17.69
C THR A 288 18.52 -18.92 18.64
N PRO A 289 18.69 -17.58 18.48
CA PRO A 289 19.57 -16.78 19.34
C PRO A 289 19.26 -17.02 20.82
N GLY A 290 20.25 -17.52 21.56
CA GLY A 290 20.11 -17.95 22.95
C GLY A 290 21.06 -17.22 23.91
N ALA A 291 21.18 -17.72 25.15
CA ALA A 291 21.96 -17.12 26.25
C ALA A 291 23.44 -16.88 25.93
N ALA A 292 24.02 -17.63 24.97
CA ALA A 292 25.41 -17.43 24.52
C ALA A 292 25.56 -16.27 23.53
N SER A 293 24.46 -15.70 23.04
CA SER A 293 24.45 -14.65 22.02
C SER A 293 24.70 -13.28 22.64
N LYS A 294 25.48 -12.43 21.93
CA LYS A 294 25.68 -11.02 22.32
C LYS A 294 24.48 -10.21 21.91
N VAL A 295 23.65 -9.87 22.86
CA VAL A 295 22.45 -9.05 22.64
C VAL A 295 22.71 -7.65 23.17
N LYS A 296 22.60 -6.63 22.31
CA LYS A 296 22.58 -5.22 22.70
C LYS A 296 21.13 -4.79 22.88
N GLY A 297 20.79 -4.22 24.06
CA GLY A 297 19.49 -3.57 24.26
C GLY A 297 18.55 -4.24 25.25
N VAL A 298 17.52 -3.46 25.63
CA VAL A 298 16.46 -3.86 26.55
C VAL A 298 15.43 -4.71 25.80
N GLY A 299 15.13 -5.91 26.29
CA GLY A 299 14.04 -6.74 25.76
C GLY A 299 14.47 -8.14 25.24
N ILE A 300 15.70 -8.32 24.82
CA ILE A 300 16.23 -9.68 24.63
C ILE A 300 17.21 -9.97 25.80
N LYS A 301 16.70 -10.11 26.98
CA LYS A 301 17.40 -10.83 28.05
C LYS A 301 17.57 -12.25 27.53
N GLY A 302 18.81 -12.72 27.41
CA GLY A 302 19.19 -13.96 26.76
C GLY A 302 18.06 -14.99 26.79
N ILE A 303 17.55 -15.33 25.61
CA ILE A 303 16.43 -16.26 25.45
C ILE A 303 16.81 -17.56 26.11
N GLN A 304 16.10 -17.97 27.16
CA GLN A 304 16.36 -19.24 27.80
C GLN A 304 15.82 -20.35 26.89
N LYS A 305 16.62 -21.41 26.72
CA LYS A 305 16.18 -22.57 25.93
C LYS A 305 14.84 -23.10 26.47
N GLY A 306 13.82 -23.05 25.62
CA GLY A 306 12.47 -23.47 25.96
C GLY A 306 11.49 -22.34 26.31
N GLU A 307 11.91 -21.09 26.31
CA GLU A 307 11.03 -19.93 26.44
C GLU A 307 10.29 -19.67 25.14
N MET A 308 8.97 -19.40 25.22
CA MET A 308 8.17 -19.02 24.07
C MET A 308 8.41 -17.54 23.75
N LEU A 309 8.77 -17.23 22.51
CA LEU A 309 8.97 -15.86 22.06
C LEU A 309 7.64 -15.20 21.69
N GLU A 310 7.49 -13.94 22.04
CA GLU A 310 6.31 -13.14 21.67
C GLU A 310 6.42 -12.55 20.24
N TYR A 311 7.34 -13.07 19.44
CA TYR A 311 7.59 -12.70 18.05
C TYR A 311 8.06 -13.91 17.24
N GLY A 312 8.06 -13.79 15.91
CA GLY A 312 8.55 -14.79 14.98
C GLY A 312 9.96 -14.50 14.45
N PHE A 313 10.49 -15.45 13.66
CA PHE A 313 11.62 -15.22 12.75
C PHE A 313 11.14 -15.42 11.31
N SER A 314 11.59 -14.57 10.36
CA SER A 314 11.23 -14.70 8.97
C SER A 314 12.43 -14.57 8.03
N GLY A 315 12.98 -13.36 7.81
CA GLY A 315 14.11 -13.17 6.93
C GLY A 315 15.35 -13.95 7.35
N ILE A 316 15.99 -14.63 6.38
CA ILE A 316 17.23 -15.38 6.61
C ILE A 316 18.05 -15.45 5.33
N ASP A 317 19.37 -15.31 5.43
CA ASP A 317 20.29 -15.50 4.30
C ASP A 317 21.70 -15.87 4.78
N VAL A 318 22.51 -16.45 3.88
CA VAL A 318 23.89 -16.86 4.12
C VAL A 318 24.85 -16.14 3.18
N SER A 319 26.04 -15.82 3.68
CA SER A 319 27.12 -15.31 2.83
C SER A 319 27.66 -16.41 1.90
N ARG A 320 27.85 -16.06 0.63
CA ARG A 320 28.51 -16.89 -0.35
C ARG A 320 30.06 -16.77 -0.32
N LYS A 321 30.58 -15.81 0.46
CA LYS A 321 32.01 -15.49 0.54
C LYS A 321 32.61 -15.87 1.86
N THR A 322 31.89 -15.67 2.96
CA THR A 322 32.36 -15.98 4.31
C THR A 322 31.63 -17.20 4.84
N LYS A 323 32.30 -18.34 4.92
CA LYS A 323 31.71 -19.57 5.42
C LYS A 323 31.21 -19.43 6.86
N GLY A 324 29.97 -19.91 7.10
CA GLY A 324 29.31 -19.84 8.41
C GLY A 324 28.74 -18.47 8.75
N MET A 325 28.84 -17.48 7.86
CA MET A 325 28.19 -16.17 8.05
C MET A 325 26.72 -16.26 7.66
N LEU A 326 25.86 -16.02 8.64
CA LEU A 326 24.41 -16.14 8.56
C LEU A 326 23.76 -14.89 9.14
N ILE A 327 22.70 -14.37 8.50
CA ILE A 327 21.92 -13.23 8.95
C ILE A 327 20.43 -13.61 9.06
N ALA A 328 19.75 -13.10 10.08
CA ALA A 328 18.31 -13.36 10.27
C ALA A 328 17.59 -12.17 10.88
N THR A 329 16.26 -12.08 10.63
CA THR A 329 15.39 -11.03 11.18
C THR A 329 14.32 -11.63 12.07
N THR A 330 13.94 -10.87 13.12
CA THR A 330 12.66 -11.08 13.80
C THR A 330 11.51 -10.54 12.93
N ILE A 331 10.30 -10.92 13.29
CA ILE A 331 9.07 -10.38 12.72
C ILE A 331 8.02 -10.23 13.81
N VAL A 332 7.33 -9.08 13.84
CA VAL A 332 6.25 -8.74 14.81
C VAL A 332 6.75 -8.58 16.24
N LYS A 333 7.92 -8.03 16.43
CA LYS A 333 8.41 -7.67 17.77
C LYS A 333 7.88 -6.28 18.19
N ASP A 334 7.25 -6.20 19.37
CA ASP A 334 6.53 -4.99 19.83
C ASP A 334 7.36 -3.72 19.89
N ASP A 335 8.66 -3.82 20.22
CA ASP A 335 9.58 -2.66 20.31
C ASP A 335 10.27 -2.33 18.99
N GLY A 336 9.82 -2.92 17.90
CA GLY A 336 10.50 -2.93 16.60
C GLY A 336 11.36 -4.18 16.41
N ASP A 337 11.43 -4.59 15.16
CA ASP A 337 12.13 -5.81 14.76
C ASP A 337 13.65 -5.69 14.86
N SER A 338 14.32 -6.82 14.84
CA SER A 338 15.75 -6.95 15.07
C SER A 338 16.45 -7.72 13.96
N VAL A 339 17.73 -7.42 13.75
CA VAL A 339 18.61 -8.16 12.84
C VAL A 339 19.73 -8.83 13.65
N PHE A 340 19.94 -10.12 13.41
CA PHE A 340 20.96 -10.95 14.02
C PHE A 340 22.00 -11.41 12.99
N LEU A 341 23.27 -11.40 13.35
CA LEU A 341 24.39 -11.86 12.54
C LEU A 341 25.16 -12.93 13.30
N SER A 342 25.48 -14.03 12.61
CA SER A 342 26.35 -15.13 13.09
C SER A 342 27.52 -15.29 12.16
N TYR A 343 28.66 -15.78 12.70
CA TYR A 343 29.85 -16.17 11.94
C TYR A 343 30.23 -17.65 12.11
N ASP A 344 29.41 -18.41 12.83
CA ASP A 344 29.62 -19.79 13.19
C ASP A 344 28.42 -20.70 12.88
N ALA A 345 27.75 -20.38 11.75
CA ALA A 345 26.59 -21.10 11.26
C ALA A 345 25.42 -21.14 12.26
N GLY A 346 25.25 -20.08 13.05
CA GLY A 346 24.12 -19.90 13.99
C GLY A 346 24.37 -20.46 15.38
N VAL A 347 25.60 -20.92 15.72
CA VAL A 347 25.93 -21.36 17.09
C VAL A 347 25.90 -20.18 18.06
N THR A 348 26.46 -19.04 17.64
CA THR A 348 26.35 -17.77 18.38
C THR A 348 25.87 -16.64 17.47
N TRP A 349 25.13 -15.69 18.05
CA TRP A 349 24.56 -14.56 17.34
C TRP A 349 24.98 -13.24 17.97
N GLN A 350 25.12 -12.24 17.13
CA GLN A 350 25.23 -10.84 17.52
C GLN A 350 24.01 -10.10 16.99
N GLN A 351 23.27 -9.43 17.85
CA GLN A 351 22.25 -8.49 17.42
C GLN A 351 22.94 -7.21 16.91
N ILE A 352 22.73 -6.91 15.64
CA ILE A 352 23.33 -5.75 14.96
C ILE A 352 22.35 -4.60 14.74
N LEU A 353 21.07 -4.88 14.85
CA LEU A 353 20.00 -3.88 14.82
C LEU A 353 18.89 -4.31 15.76
N TYR A 354 18.34 -3.36 16.51
CA TYR A 354 17.05 -3.50 17.16
C TYR A 354 16.28 -2.18 17.08
N GLY A 355 15.00 -2.28 16.72
CA GLY A 355 13.99 -1.33 16.32
C GLY A 355 14.13 0.17 16.59
N LEU A 356 14.60 0.58 17.75
CA LEU A 356 14.70 1.99 18.17
C LEU A 356 16.13 2.45 18.46
N ASP A 357 17.15 1.66 18.10
CA ASP A 357 18.54 2.06 18.36
C ASP A 357 19.01 3.11 17.34
N GLU A 358 19.00 4.37 17.76
CA GLU A 358 19.44 5.52 16.97
C GLU A 358 20.86 5.40 16.40
N GLY A 359 21.70 4.52 16.98
CA GLY A 359 23.08 4.30 16.53
C GLY A 359 23.22 3.42 15.30
N THR A 360 22.22 2.60 14.96
CA THR A 360 22.28 1.58 13.90
C THR A 360 21.46 1.90 12.67
N ILE A 361 20.63 2.96 12.70
CA ILE A 361 19.78 3.35 11.58
C ILE A 361 19.97 4.83 11.27
N THR A 362 20.15 5.14 9.99
CA THR A 362 20.14 6.48 9.45
C THR A 362 18.93 6.63 8.53
N PHE A 363 18.00 7.50 8.87
CA PHE A 363 16.85 7.82 8.04
C PHE A 363 17.15 8.99 7.11
N ARG A 364 17.15 8.74 5.79
CA ARG A 364 17.23 9.76 4.74
C ARG A 364 15.90 10.46 4.56
N ALA A 365 14.79 9.70 4.66
CA ALA A 365 13.44 10.24 4.67
C ALA A 365 13.13 10.87 6.03
N PRO A 366 12.91 12.19 6.12
CA PRO A 366 12.75 12.87 7.41
C PRO A 366 11.59 12.33 8.24
N TYR A 367 10.46 12.05 7.60
CA TYR A 367 9.25 11.55 8.27
C TYR A 367 9.38 10.14 8.86
N MET A 368 10.39 9.35 8.47
CA MET A 368 10.64 8.02 9.03
C MET A 368 11.37 8.05 10.38
N ARG A 369 11.87 9.19 10.80
CA ARG A 369 12.56 9.33 12.09
C ARG A 369 11.58 9.13 13.24
N PRO A 370 11.97 8.46 14.34
CA PRO A 370 11.10 8.23 15.48
C PRO A 370 10.47 9.50 16.07
N GLU A 371 11.23 10.60 16.16
CA GLU A 371 10.73 11.89 16.63
C GLU A 371 9.62 12.47 15.75
N CYS A 372 9.64 12.19 14.44
CA CYS A 372 8.60 12.62 13.52
C CYS A 372 7.35 11.71 13.55
N ASN A 373 7.42 10.58 14.26
CA ASN A 373 6.37 9.59 14.38
C ASN A 373 5.86 9.42 15.83
N GLY A 374 6.04 10.41 16.69
CA GLY A 374 5.63 10.32 18.08
C GLY A 374 6.35 9.21 18.86
N GLY A 375 7.57 8.84 18.44
CA GLY A 375 8.37 7.77 19.03
C GLY A 375 8.00 6.35 18.57
N GLU A 376 7.15 6.21 17.56
CA GLU A 376 6.86 4.90 16.94
C GLU A 376 8.02 4.45 16.06
N SER A 377 8.41 3.17 16.17
CA SER A 377 9.38 2.57 15.25
C SER A 377 8.72 2.20 13.93
N LEU A 378 9.36 2.60 12.82
CA LEU A 378 9.00 2.14 11.47
C LEU A 378 9.80 0.89 11.03
N ILE A 379 10.59 0.31 11.95
CA ILE A 379 11.31 -0.94 11.74
C ILE A 379 10.46 -2.09 12.27
N HIS A 380 9.52 -2.52 11.45
CA HIS A 380 8.59 -3.61 11.76
C HIS A 380 8.28 -4.44 10.51
N TRP A 381 7.81 -5.66 10.69
CA TRP A 381 7.48 -6.60 9.62
C TRP A 381 8.69 -6.95 8.73
N LEU A 382 9.84 -7.22 9.34
CA LEU A 382 11.04 -7.61 8.62
C LEU A 382 10.90 -9.05 8.09
N SER A 383 10.19 -9.20 6.98
CA SER A 383 9.89 -10.51 6.40
C SER A 383 11.03 -11.10 5.56
N ASP A 384 11.96 -10.27 5.07
CA ASP A 384 13.10 -10.74 4.27
C ASP A 384 14.39 -9.95 4.54
N ILE A 385 15.52 -10.62 4.38
CA ILE A 385 16.86 -10.03 4.42
C ILE A 385 17.76 -10.78 3.44
N LYS A 386 18.61 -10.04 2.72
CA LYS A 386 19.55 -10.64 1.75
C LYS A 386 20.93 -10.03 1.87
N ILE A 387 21.94 -10.90 1.88
CA ILE A 387 23.36 -10.55 1.73
C ILE A 387 23.66 -10.48 0.23
N ASN A 388 24.38 -9.44 -0.20
CA ASN A 388 24.84 -9.37 -1.59
C ASN A 388 25.80 -10.54 -1.90
N PRO A 389 25.48 -11.43 -2.85
CA PRO A 389 26.30 -12.61 -3.15
C PRO A 389 27.69 -12.26 -3.71
N PHE A 390 27.93 -11.03 -4.11
CA PHE A 390 29.20 -10.51 -4.65
C PHE A 390 29.97 -9.62 -3.66
N ASP A 391 29.32 -9.18 -2.58
CA ASP A 391 29.91 -8.34 -1.55
C ASP A 391 29.18 -8.57 -0.21
N ASP A 392 29.69 -9.45 0.61
CA ASP A 392 29.08 -9.82 1.90
C ASP A 392 29.24 -8.75 3.00
N ASN A 393 29.76 -7.58 2.67
CA ASN A 393 29.67 -6.40 3.50
C ASN A 393 28.38 -5.59 3.21
N GLU A 394 27.64 -5.94 2.16
CA GLU A 394 26.37 -5.34 1.79
C GLU A 394 25.21 -6.28 2.10
N ALA A 395 24.19 -5.75 2.80
CA ALA A 395 22.93 -6.44 3.01
C ALA A 395 21.74 -5.49 2.89
N TRP A 396 20.58 -6.06 2.58
CA TRP A 396 19.30 -5.37 2.49
C TRP A 396 18.25 -6.07 3.32
N PHE A 397 17.42 -5.31 4.05
CA PHE A 397 16.18 -5.82 4.65
C PHE A 397 14.99 -4.92 4.31
N ASN A 398 13.79 -5.50 4.38
CA ASN A 398 12.54 -4.77 4.23
C ASN A 398 11.94 -4.42 5.60
N SER A 399 11.07 -3.40 5.60
CA SER A 399 10.11 -3.16 6.67
C SER A 399 8.73 -2.92 6.09
N GLY A 400 7.70 -2.76 6.95
CA GLY A 400 6.36 -2.35 6.53
C GLY A 400 6.29 -0.96 5.90
N THR A 401 7.39 -0.19 5.90
CA THR A 401 7.45 1.18 5.37
C THR A 401 8.57 1.39 4.35
N GLY A 402 9.26 0.34 3.93
CA GLY A 402 10.28 0.45 2.92
C GLY A 402 11.44 -0.53 3.04
N VAL A 403 12.59 -0.15 2.50
CA VAL A 403 13.80 -0.97 2.47
C VAL A 403 14.98 -0.24 3.06
N PHE A 404 15.86 -1.03 3.68
CA PHE A 404 17.06 -0.56 4.34
C PHE A 404 18.27 -1.31 3.83
N ARG A 405 19.39 -0.61 3.70
CA ARG A 405 20.65 -1.13 3.18
C ARG A 405 21.79 -0.81 4.11
N THR A 406 22.69 -1.77 4.30
CA THR A 406 24.04 -1.54 4.85
C THR A 406 25.11 -1.85 3.82
N ARG A 407 26.27 -1.21 3.94
CA ARG A 407 27.51 -1.54 3.24
C ARG A 407 28.66 -1.79 4.24
N SER A 408 28.33 -1.94 5.50
CA SER A 408 29.26 -2.13 6.61
C SER A 408 28.86 -3.33 7.49
N LEU A 409 28.26 -4.38 6.88
CA LEU A 409 27.69 -5.51 7.63
C LEU A 409 28.70 -6.20 8.54
N LYS A 410 29.98 -6.24 8.14
CA LYS A 410 31.06 -6.89 8.90
C LYS A 410 31.80 -5.95 9.85
N GLU A 411 31.43 -4.68 9.89
CA GLU A 411 32.05 -3.69 10.77
C GLU A 411 31.37 -3.68 12.14
N ASN A 412 32.12 -3.31 13.17
CA ASN A 412 31.58 -3.23 14.54
C ASN A 412 30.44 -2.17 14.65
N ASP A 413 30.51 -1.13 13.83
CA ASP A 413 29.54 -0.03 13.78
C ASP A 413 28.63 -0.17 12.54
N CYS A 414 28.12 -1.39 12.31
CA CYS A 414 27.18 -1.65 11.23
C CYS A 414 25.97 -0.70 11.33
N ALA A 415 25.74 0.07 10.28
CA ALA A 415 24.60 0.97 10.18
C ALA A 415 23.77 0.68 8.91
N PHE A 416 22.46 0.76 9.06
CA PHE A 416 21.52 0.64 7.95
C PHE A 416 20.94 2.02 7.59
N THR A 417 20.66 2.23 6.32
CA THR A 417 20.07 3.46 5.80
C THR A 417 18.88 3.11 4.94
N ASP A 418 17.78 3.85 5.05
CA ASP A 418 16.64 3.71 4.16
C ASP A 418 17.05 3.97 2.71
N TRP A 419 16.54 3.12 1.78
CA TRP A 419 16.94 3.15 0.37
C TRP A 419 15.73 2.93 -0.55
N CYS A 420 14.71 3.78 -0.41
CA CYS A 420 13.43 3.63 -1.07
C CYS A 420 13.29 4.45 -2.36
N ASP A 421 14.32 5.20 -2.77
CA ASP A 421 14.23 6.06 -3.96
C ASP A 421 13.77 5.28 -5.20
N GLY A 422 12.63 5.65 -5.76
CA GLY A 422 12.02 5.04 -6.93
C GLY A 422 11.08 3.86 -6.65
N ILE A 423 10.92 3.43 -5.39
CA ILE A 423 9.87 2.47 -5.03
C ILE A 423 8.54 3.21 -4.97
N GLU A 424 8.42 4.20 -4.06
CA GLU A 424 7.23 5.03 -3.88
C GLU A 424 5.92 4.20 -3.82
N GLU A 425 6.00 3.02 -3.21
CA GLU A 425 4.87 2.12 -3.09
C GLU A 425 4.02 2.53 -1.89
N THR A 426 3.14 3.48 -2.13
CA THR A 426 2.24 4.09 -1.15
C THR A 426 0.85 4.26 -1.75
N VAL A 427 -0.18 4.15 -0.92
CA VAL A 427 -1.59 4.25 -1.34
C VAL A 427 -2.06 5.69 -1.22
N HIS A 428 -2.01 6.44 -2.32
CA HIS A 428 -2.49 7.81 -2.36
C HIS A 428 -3.99 7.82 -2.64
N LEU A 429 -4.75 8.43 -1.74
CA LEU A 429 -6.21 8.44 -1.78
C LEU A 429 -6.76 9.69 -2.43
N ASN A 430 -6.07 10.83 -2.29
CA ASN A 430 -6.51 12.09 -2.88
C ASN A 430 -5.33 13.06 -3.05
N VAL A 431 -5.46 13.98 -4.02
CA VAL A 431 -4.47 15.04 -4.26
C VAL A 431 -5.18 16.36 -4.54
N TYR A 432 -4.61 17.44 -3.97
CA TYR A 432 -5.10 18.81 -4.17
C TYR A 432 -3.94 19.74 -4.51
N SER A 433 -4.04 20.44 -5.62
CA SER A 433 -3.21 21.61 -5.89
C SER A 433 -3.82 22.83 -5.20
N LEU A 434 -3.04 23.56 -4.41
CA LEU A 434 -3.51 24.79 -3.76
C LEU A 434 -3.16 26.01 -4.63
N PRO A 435 -4.07 26.97 -4.78
CA PRO A 435 -3.74 28.26 -5.39
C PRO A 435 -2.87 29.08 -4.40
N GLY A 436 -1.88 29.79 -4.91
CA GLY A 436 -1.03 30.64 -4.04
C GLY A 436 0.28 31.07 -4.67
N VAL A 437 1.17 31.66 -3.88
CA VAL A 437 2.44 32.21 -4.34
C VAL A 437 3.51 31.15 -4.60
N LYS A 438 3.44 30.01 -3.90
CA LYS A 438 4.33 28.85 -4.09
C LYS A 438 3.54 27.66 -4.55
N THR A 439 4.14 26.81 -5.35
CA THR A 439 3.54 25.51 -5.68
C THR A 439 3.30 24.73 -4.39
N ARG A 440 2.07 24.33 -4.17
CA ARG A 440 1.68 23.52 -3.02
C ARG A 440 0.79 22.40 -3.47
N VAL A 441 1.17 21.20 -3.05
CA VAL A 441 0.39 19.98 -3.27
C VAL A 441 0.10 19.36 -1.92
N VAL A 442 -1.16 19.18 -1.63
CA VAL A 442 -1.64 18.39 -0.49
C VAL A 442 -1.89 16.99 -0.99
N ASP A 443 -1.18 16.05 -0.43
CA ASP A 443 -1.29 14.62 -0.71
C ASP A 443 -1.94 13.93 0.47
N ILE A 444 -2.95 13.12 0.22
CA ILE A 444 -3.71 12.38 1.22
C ILE A 444 -3.51 10.89 0.96
N LEU A 445 -2.98 10.16 1.92
CA LEU A 445 -2.66 8.74 1.72
C LEU A 445 -2.96 7.86 2.93
N GLY A 446 -2.98 6.57 2.66
CA GLY A 446 -3.06 5.51 3.66
C GLY A 446 -1.77 5.35 4.45
N ASP A 447 -1.86 4.85 5.67
CA ASP A 447 -0.80 4.43 6.59
C ASP A 447 0.20 5.52 7.03
N LEU A 448 0.40 6.55 6.23
CA LEU A 448 1.31 7.66 6.51
C LEU A 448 0.59 9.01 6.67
N GLY A 449 -0.73 9.06 6.50
CA GLY A 449 -1.55 10.25 6.72
C GLY A 449 -1.61 11.19 5.53
N GLY A 450 -0.69 12.13 5.43
CA GLY A 450 -0.64 13.10 4.33
C GLY A 450 0.66 13.89 4.32
N PHE A 451 0.96 14.49 3.18
CA PHE A 451 2.14 15.34 2.99
C PHE A 451 1.79 16.64 2.30
N LEU A 452 2.55 17.69 2.59
CA LEU A 452 2.50 18.96 1.88
C LEU A 452 3.82 19.17 1.12
N PHE A 453 3.75 19.31 -0.20
CA PHE A 453 4.90 19.62 -1.04
C PHE A 453 4.93 21.10 -1.41
N GLU A 454 5.97 21.81 -0.99
CA GLU A 454 6.32 23.17 -1.45
C GLU A 454 7.38 23.13 -2.56
N ASP A 455 8.23 22.09 -2.56
CA ASP A 455 9.25 21.81 -3.58
C ASP A 455 9.05 20.38 -4.09
N LEU A 456 8.66 20.25 -5.36
CA LEU A 456 8.34 18.97 -5.99
C LEU A 456 9.56 18.06 -6.20
N THR A 457 10.77 18.53 -5.87
CA THR A 457 12.02 17.79 -6.07
C THR A 457 12.66 17.31 -4.78
N LYS A 458 12.07 17.64 -3.63
CA LYS A 458 12.60 17.30 -2.31
C LYS A 458 11.59 16.51 -1.50
N PRO A 459 12.07 15.58 -0.66
CA PRO A 459 11.22 14.92 0.32
C PRO A 459 10.57 15.93 1.26
N CYS A 460 9.35 15.64 1.69
CA CYS A 460 8.70 16.39 2.75
C CYS A 460 9.40 16.12 4.10
N ASP A 461 9.41 17.12 4.98
CA ASP A 461 10.01 16.99 6.29
C ASP A 461 9.23 16.02 7.18
N ASN A 462 7.90 16.14 7.20
CA ASN A 462 7.02 15.34 8.06
C ASN A 462 5.73 14.94 7.34
N SER A 463 5.14 13.83 7.78
CA SER A 463 3.73 13.53 7.52
C SER A 463 2.83 14.40 8.41
N PHE A 464 1.51 14.43 8.12
CA PHE A 464 0.55 15.19 8.94
C PHE A 464 0.58 14.71 10.40
N ALA A 465 0.81 15.65 11.30
CA ALA A 465 0.99 15.40 12.72
C ALA A 465 0.36 16.53 13.58
N ASP A 466 0.15 16.23 14.86
CA ASP A 466 -0.17 17.24 15.86
C ASP A 466 1.08 18.06 16.27
N ALA A 467 0.89 19.01 17.17
CA ALA A 467 1.98 19.89 17.65
C ALA A 467 3.07 19.15 18.44
N GLU A 468 2.78 17.98 18.98
CA GLU A 468 3.72 17.09 19.66
C GLU A 468 4.47 16.14 18.69
N GLY A 469 4.18 16.18 17.39
CA GLY A 469 4.77 15.33 16.39
C GLY A 469 4.14 13.94 16.29
N ASN A 470 2.97 13.70 16.91
CA ASN A 470 2.24 12.45 16.74
C ASN A 470 1.50 12.45 15.41
N ARG A 471 1.87 11.54 14.51
CA ARG A 471 1.27 11.45 13.17
C ARG A 471 -0.14 10.88 13.19
N TYR A 472 -0.87 11.20 12.13
CA TYR A 472 -2.10 10.51 11.73
C TYR A 472 -1.74 9.45 10.68
N ILE A 473 -2.31 8.22 10.81
CA ILE A 473 -1.87 7.10 9.97
C ILE A 473 -2.53 7.06 8.59
N THR A 474 -3.75 7.58 8.45
CA THR A 474 -4.50 7.58 7.19
C THR A 474 -5.38 8.82 7.17
N CYS A 475 -5.27 9.61 6.14
CA CYS A 475 -6.20 10.69 5.87
C CYS A 475 -7.12 10.31 4.70
N ILE A 476 -8.41 10.63 4.80
CA ILE A 476 -9.42 10.20 3.82
C ILE A 476 -9.77 11.31 2.85
N ASN A 477 -9.97 12.53 3.39
CA ASN A 477 -10.36 13.68 2.62
C ASN A 477 -9.76 14.94 3.23
N ALA A 478 -9.48 15.92 2.38
CA ALA A 478 -9.12 17.27 2.78
C ALA A 478 -9.94 18.28 2.00
N ASP A 479 -10.06 19.47 2.58
CA ASP A 479 -10.54 20.66 1.89
C ASP A 479 -9.76 21.89 2.39
N TYR A 480 -9.83 23.01 1.70
CA TYR A 480 -9.09 24.22 2.04
C TYR A 480 -9.92 25.47 1.81
N CYS A 481 -9.58 26.56 2.53
CA CYS A 481 -10.20 27.85 2.35
C CYS A 481 -9.67 28.52 1.07
N GLU A 482 -10.55 28.86 0.13
CA GLU A 482 -10.13 29.48 -1.13
C GLU A 482 -9.54 30.88 -0.92
N GLU A 483 -10.01 31.64 0.09
CA GLU A 483 -9.49 32.98 0.42
C GLU A 483 -8.16 32.91 1.16
N ASN A 484 -7.90 31.84 1.91
CA ASN A 484 -6.65 31.58 2.61
C ASN A 484 -6.27 30.09 2.52
N PRO A 485 -5.58 29.64 1.43
CA PRO A 485 -5.24 28.26 1.21
C PRO A 485 -4.27 27.62 2.23
N ASP A 486 -3.69 28.42 3.14
CA ASP A 486 -2.96 27.93 4.31
C ASP A 486 -3.88 27.30 5.36
N THR A 487 -5.19 27.55 5.26
CA THR A 487 -6.21 26.92 6.12
C THR A 487 -6.70 25.65 5.46
N ILE A 488 -6.29 24.50 5.99
CA ILE A 488 -6.57 23.16 5.48
C ILE A 488 -7.29 22.35 6.56
N ILE A 489 -8.42 21.73 6.20
CA ILE A 489 -9.16 20.82 7.06
C ILE A 489 -9.08 19.40 6.51
N VAL A 490 -8.91 18.40 7.41
CA VAL A 490 -8.70 17.00 7.02
C VAL A 490 -9.53 16.07 7.89
N THR A 491 -9.93 14.92 7.35
CA THR A 491 -10.58 13.82 8.06
C THR A 491 -9.60 12.64 8.21
N PRO A 492 -8.80 12.58 9.30
CA PRO A 492 -7.82 11.52 9.52
C PRO A 492 -8.39 10.33 10.27
N ARG A 493 -7.62 9.22 10.28
CA ARG A 493 -7.64 8.21 11.33
C ARG A 493 -6.60 8.54 12.38
N GLY A 494 -6.82 8.13 13.63
CA GLY A 494 -5.82 8.19 14.70
C GLY A 494 -4.72 7.14 14.51
N ASN A 495 -3.60 7.29 15.26
CA ASN A 495 -2.52 6.32 15.20
C ASN A 495 -2.77 5.08 16.09
N TRP A 496 -2.02 4.01 15.81
CA TRP A 496 -2.15 2.72 16.49
C TRP A 496 -1.84 2.78 17.99
N LYS A 497 -1.00 3.72 18.41
CA LYS A 497 -0.67 3.93 19.84
C LYS A 497 -1.70 4.79 20.59
N GLY A 498 -2.73 5.30 19.87
CA GLY A 498 -3.82 6.09 20.45
C GLY A 498 -3.44 7.53 20.86
N LYS A 499 -2.25 8.01 20.48
CA LYS A 499 -1.82 9.38 20.77
C LYS A 499 -2.59 10.41 19.94
N THR A 500 -2.84 10.11 18.68
CA THR A 500 -3.80 10.83 17.83
C THR A 500 -5.08 10.02 17.69
N LYS A 501 -6.20 10.70 17.43
CA LYS A 501 -7.52 10.10 17.24
C LYS A 501 -8.17 10.65 15.98
N GLY A 502 -9.07 9.87 15.37
CA GLY A 502 -9.89 10.34 14.25
C GLY A 502 -10.79 11.53 14.62
N GLY A 503 -11.34 12.18 13.62
CA GLY A 503 -12.18 13.37 13.75
C GLY A 503 -11.94 14.38 12.64
N LEU A 504 -11.96 15.67 12.97
CA LEU A 504 -11.53 16.76 12.12
C LEU A 504 -10.23 17.35 12.67
N ILE A 505 -9.26 17.56 11.80
CA ILE A 505 -8.05 18.31 12.09
C ILE A 505 -7.96 19.53 11.18
N LEU A 506 -7.51 20.65 11.74
CA LEU A 506 -7.40 21.93 11.07
C LEU A 506 -5.96 22.45 11.17
N SER A 507 -5.39 22.80 10.03
CA SER A 507 -4.15 23.58 9.93
C SER A 507 -4.48 25.01 9.55
N LYS A 508 -3.71 25.97 10.08
CA LYS A 508 -3.74 27.39 9.69
C LYS A 508 -2.38 27.89 9.22
N ASP A 509 -1.43 27.00 9.07
CA ASP A 509 -0.03 27.29 8.72
C ASP A 509 0.45 26.55 7.46
N GLY A 510 -0.51 26.18 6.60
CA GLY A 510 -0.25 25.52 5.31
C GLY A 510 0.06 24.03 5.44
N GLY A 511 -0.47 23.36 6.49
CA GLY A 511 -0.31 21.92 6.70
C GLY A 511 0.94 21.50 7.46
N LYS A 512 1.66 22.44 8.08
CA LYS A 512 2.85 22.15 8.91
C LYS A 512 2.49 21.55 10.25
N THR A 513 1.40 22.05 10.86
CA THR A 513 0.82 21.52 12.09
C THR A 513 -0.69 21.43 11.98
N PHE A 514 -1.26 20.46 12.68
CA PHE A 514 -2.70 20.25 12.72
C PHE A 514 -3.21 20.20 14.16
N GLU A 515 -4.32 20.89 14.41
CA GLU A 515 -5.05 20.83 15.67
C GLU A 515 -6.35 20.05 15.47
N ARG A 516 -6.63 19.09 16.36
CA ARG A 516 -7.92 18.37 16.34
C ARG A 516 -9.03 19.28 16.88
N LEU A 517 -10.07 19.47 16.09
CA LEU A 517 -11.23 20.24 16.52
C LEU A 517 -12.00 19.52 17.63
N ALA A 518 -12.71 20.31 18.46
CA ALA A 518 -13.55 19.77 19.51
C ALA A 518 -14.64 18.85 18.91
N MET A 519 -14.83 17.68 19.51
CA MET A 519 -15.81 16.72 19.05
C MET A 519 -17.22 17.15 19.45
N PRO A 520 -18.19 17.20 18.52
CA PRO A 520 -19.53 17.72 18.77
C PRO A 520 -20.45 16.69 19.47
N PHE A 521 -20.08 16.24 20.65
CA PHE A 521 -20.92 15.36 21.47
C PHE A 521 -22.18 16.07 21.97
N GLY A 522 -23.25 15.30 22.21
CA GLY A 522 -24.52 15.79 22.75
C GLY A 522 -25.53 16.26 21.70
N ILE A 523 -25.23 16.14 20.40
CA ILE A 523 -26.15 16.48 19.31
C ILE A 523 -27.26 15.42 19.16
N SER A 524 -26.88 14.14 19.08
CA SER A 524 -27.78 13.00 19.07
C SER A 524 -27.04 11.71 19.44
N GLU A 525 -27.79 10.71 19.91
CA GLU A 525 -27.20 9.40 20.28
C GLU A 525 -26.44 8.75 19.12
N GLU A 526 -26.96 8.85 17.90
CA GLU A 526 -26.35 8.27 16.70
C GLU A 526 -25.04 8.99 16.33
N ILE A 527 -24.99 10.32 16.42
CA ILE A 527 -23.78 11.10 16.20
C ILE A 527 -22.76 10.78 17.30
N ASP A 528 -23.18 10.77 18.56
CA ASP A 528 -22.29 10.46 19.68
C ASP A 528 -21.68 9.06 19.57
N LYS A 529 -22.44 8.08 19.09
CA LYS A 529 -21.94 6.73 18.80
C LYS A 529 -20.89 6.79 17.69
N ALA A 530 -21.15 7.45 16.57
CA ALA A 530 -20.22 7.60 15.46
C ALA A 530 -18.92 8.29 15.88
N LEU A 531 -19.02 9.36 16.69
CA LEU A 531 -17.86 10.08 17.21
C LEU A 531 -16.97 9.20 18.11
N ARG A 532 -17.55 8.25 18.85
CA ARG A 532 -16.76 7.27 19.60
C ARG A 532 -16.13 6.20 18.71
N GLU A 533 -16.84 5.77 17.66
CA GLU A 533 -16.35 4.78 16.70
C GLU A 533 -15.12 5.28 15.92
N ILE A 534 -15.13 6.54 15.44
CA ILE A 534 -14.02 7.12 14.68
C ILE A 534 -12.77 7.40 15.53
N GLU A 535 -12.83 7.30 16.85
CA GLU A 535 -11.62 7.31 17.69
C GLU A 535 -10.78 6.05 17.53
N HIS A 536 -11.36 4.96 17.00
CA HIS A 536 -10.62 3.73 16.70
C HIS A 536 -9.84 3.87 15.38
N PRO A 537 -8.54 3.49 15.34
CA PRO A 537 -7.67 3.73 14.20
C PRO A 537 -8.08 3.02 12.89
N ASN A 538 -8.98 2.03 12.94
CA ASN A 538 -9.53 1.36 11.76
C ASN A 538 -10.77 2.04 11.16
N VAL A 539 -11.30 3.10 11.80
CA VAL A 539 -12.58 3.70 11.39
C VAL A 539 -12.33 5.04 10.70
N ASN A 540 -12.92 5.21 9.52
CA ASN A 540 -12.83 6.45 8.75
C ASN A 540 -13.61 7.57 9.41
N SER A 541 -13.03 8.80 9.44
CA SER A 541 -13.69 9.98 10.00
C SER A 541 -14.73 10.62 9.07
N GLY A 542 -14.79 10.21 7.81
CA GLY A 542 -15.80 10.68 6.85
C GLY A 542 -15.29 11.72 5.87
N TRP A 543 -16.18 12.65 5.49
CA TRP A 543 -15.96 13.65 4.44
C TRP A 543 -16.26 15.05 4.95
N VAL A 544 -15.41 16.03 4.65
CA VAL A 544 -15.53 17.40 5.12
C VAL A 544 -15.47 18.40 3.96
N ALA A 545 -16.19 19.51 4.10
CA ALA A 545 -16.09 20.68 3.25
C ALA A 545 -15.99 21.94 4.12
N ILE A 546 -15.15 22.91 3.72
CA ILE A 546 -14.97 24.20 4.38
C ILE A 546 -15.25 25.35 3.41
N SER A 547 -15.93 26.41 3.88
CA SER A 547 -16.22 27.59 3.06
C SER A 547 -14.96 28.38 2.67
N PRO A 548 -15.01 29.21 1.61
CA PRO A 548 -13.87 30.02 1.16
C PRO A 548 -13.23 30.86 2.26
N ASP A 549 -14.05 31.41 3.18
CA ASP A 549 -13.63 32.26 4.30
C ASP A 549 -13.27 31.47 5.59
N GLY A 550 -13.47 30.14 5.59
CA GLY A 550 -13.20 29.27 6.73
C GLY A 550 -14.24 29.28 7.85
N ASN A 551 -15.30 30.09 7.76
CA ASN A 551 -16.28 30.23 8.84
C ASN A 551 -17.28 29.07 8.91
N ASN A 552 -17.59 28.45 7.76
CA ASN A 552 -18.57 27.36 7.70
C ASN A 552 -17.87 26.05 7.39
N ILE A 553 -18.18 25.00 8.17
CA ILE A 553 -17.66 23.65 8.01
C ILE A 553 -18.85 22.69 7.97
N VAL A 554 -18.90 21.81 7.00
CA VAL A 554 -19.87 20.70 6.95
C VAL A 554 -19.12 19.38 7.00
N TRP A 555 -19.50 18.52 7.94
CA TRP A 555 -18.86 17.22 8.13
C TRP A 555 -19.89 16.10 8.05
N SER A 556 -19.72 15.23 7.05
CA SER A 556 -20.44 13.97 6.93
C SER A 556 -19.61 12.87 7.59
N ILE A 557 -20.00 12.45 8.81
CA ILE A 557 -19.30 11.43 9.59
C ILE A 557 -19.59 10.05 8.99
N ALA A 558 -18.57 9.27 8.71
CA ALA A 558 -18.72 7.97 8.07
C ALA A 558 -19.40 6.93 8.97
N ASP A 559 -20.08 6.00 8.31
CA ASP A 559 -20.46 4.69 8.81
C ASP A 559 -19.63 3.65 8.02
N MET A 560 -18.44 3.31 8.51
CA MET A 560 -17.41 2.59 7.77
C MET A 560 -17.00 3.32 6.47
N ILE A 561 -17.76 3.12 5.39
CA ILE A 561 -17.50 3.73 4.07
C ILE A 561 -18.66 4.59 3.55
N THR A 562 -19.82 4.57 4.18
CA THR A 562 -20.99 5.37 3.76
C THR A 562 -21.10 6.67 4.57
N LEU A 563 -21.80 7.67 4.01
CA LEU A 563 -21.96 9.01 4.57
C LEU A 563 -23.44 9.29 4.86
N PRO A 564 -24.07 8.68 5.89
CA PRO A 564 -25.51 8.76 6.11
C PRO A 564 -25.98 10.16 6.53
N PHE A 565 -27.19 10.58 6.10
CA PHE A 565 -27.81 11.86 6.47
C PHE A 565 -27.85 12.10 7.98
N SER A 566 -28.09 11.05 8.73
CA SER A 566 -28.22 11.09 10.18
C SER A 566 -26.95 11.54 10.91
N ARG A 567 -25.80 11.48 10.25
CA ARG A 567 -24.48 11.79 10.78
C ARG A 567 -23.84 13.05 10.17
N VAL A 568 -24.62 13.89 9.51
CA VAL A 568 -24.12 15.16 8.96
C VAL A 568 -24.27 16.27 9.99
N VAL A 569 -23.20 17.01 10.21
CA VAL A 569 -23.15 18.16 11.12
C VAL A 569 -22.55 19.39 10.44
N ALA A 570 -23.00 20.58 10.84
CA ALA A 570 -22.50 21.83 10.32
C ALA A 570 -22.09 22.80 11.44
N SER A 571 -21.02 23.54 11.19
CA SER A 571 -20.55 24.67 11.97
C SER A 571 -20.64 25.95 11.15
N THR A 572 -20.97 27.07 11.80
CA THR A 572 -20.98 28.42 11.20
C THR A 572 -20.06 29.39 11.94
N ASP A 573 -19.18 28.87 12.77
CA ASP A 573 -18.25 29.60 13.64
C ASP A 573 -16.82 29.02 13.59
N GLY A 574 -16.43 28.49 12.42
CA GLY A 574 -15.08 27.97 12.18
C GLY A 574 -14.76 26.68 12.94
N GLY A 575 -15.77 25.89 13.30
CA GLY A 575 -15.63 24.62 14.00
C GLY A 575 -15.65 24.74 15.53
N ALA A 576 -15.97 25.91 16.09
CA ALA A 576 -16.10 26.09 17.53
C ALA A 576 -17.34 25.35 18.08
N THR A 577 -18.44 25.39 17.34
CA THR A 577 -19.66 24.63 17.67
C THR A 577 -20.24 23.97 16.41
N PHE A 578 -20.96 22.86 16.61
CA PHE A 578 -21.64 22.15 15.54
C PHE A 578 -23.09 21.87 15.89
N GLN A 579 -23.93 21.81 14.89
CA GLN A 579 -25.31 21.37 15.00
C GLN A 579 -25.63 20.31 13.92
N LYS A 580 -26.69 19.53 14.13
CA LYS A 580 -27.13 18.52 13.16
C LYS A 580 -27.64 19.20 11.90
N SER A 581 -27.14 18.78 10.75
CA SER A 581 -27.70 19.15 9.46
C SER A 581 -29.01 18.40 9.20
N ARG A 582 -29.94 19.04 8.52
CA ARG A 582 -31.25 18.47 8.11
C ARG A 582 -31.32 18.41 6.60
N VAL A 583 -31.83 17.31 6.08
CA VAL A 583 -31.95 17.07 4.65
C VAL A 583 -33.46 17.00 4.28
N PHE A 584 -33.84 17.72 3.25
CA PHE A 584 -35.24 17.84 2.84
C PHE A 584 -35.44 17.39 1.38
N SER A 585 -36.55 16.75 1.10
CA SER A 585 -36.98 16.51 -0.29
C SER A 585 -37.32 17.83 -1.01
N LYS A 586 -37.52 17.75 -2.32
CA LYS A 586 -37.94 18.89 -3.13
C LYS A 586 -39.25 19.52 -2.64
N GLU A 587 -40.17 18.71 -2.07
CA GLU A 587 -41.44 19.13 -1.49
C GLU A 587 -41.31 19.70 -0.07
N GLY A 588 -40.08 19.76 0.48
CA GLY A 588 -39.81 20.29 1.81
C GLY A 588 -40.06 19.29 2.95
N VAL A 589 -40.19 18.00 2.66
CA VAL A 589 -40.32 16.94 3.68
C VAL A 589 -38.95 16.51 4.13
N GLU A 590 -38.71 16.46 5.45
CA GLU A 590 -37.44 16.04 6.02
C GLU A 590 -37.17 14.55 5.76
N GLN A 591 -36.03 14.26 5.13
CA GLN A 591 -35.58 12.93 4.80
C GLN A 591 -34.75 12.38 5.96
N LYS A 592 -35.04 11.14 6.38
CA LYS A 592 -34.34 10.47 7.50
C LYS A 592 -33.31 9.43 7.04
N SER A 593 -33.35 9.01 5.78
CA SER A 593 -32.49 7.98 5.21
C SER A 593 -31.91 8.44 3.87
N GLY A 594 -30.66 8.11 3.63
CA GLY A 594 -29.89 8.47 2.46
C GLY A 594 -28.44 8.81 2.85
N THR A 595 -27.63 9.15 1.87
CA THR A 595 -26.21 9.50 2.05
C THR A 595 -25.93 10.87 1.42
N LEU A 596 -24.93 11.58 1.96
CA LEU A 596 -24.55 12.92 1.52
C LEU A 596 -23.03 13.12 1.56
N LYS A 597 -22.41 13.22 0.39
CA LYS A 597 -21.05 13.74 0.24
C LYS A 597 -21.13 15.25 -0.01
N VAL A 598 -20.44 16.04 0.79
CA VAL A 598 -20.60 17.51 0.81
C VAL A 598 -19.44 18.22 0.14
N PHE A 599 -19.72 19.34 -0.52
CA PHE A 599 -18.74 20.25 -1.12
C PHE A 599 -19.13 21.70 -0.86
N SER A 600 -18.16 22.58 -0.67
CA SER A 600 -18.39 24.02 -0.56
C SER A 600 -18.40 24.70 -1.94
N ASP A 601 -19.15 25.78 -2.07
CA ASP A 601 -18.90 26.75 -3.14
C ASP A 601 -17.52 27.39 -2.93
N ARG A 602 -16.79 27.62 -4.01
CA ARG A 602 -15.43 28.17 -3.92
C ARG A 602 -15.38 29.71 -3.86
N LYS A 603 -16.53 30.38 -4.05
CA LYS A 603 -16.65 31.85 -4.06
C LYS A 603 -17.59 32.39 -3.00
N ARG A 604 -18.61 31.64 -2.64
CA ARG A 604 -19.70 32.11 -1.79
C ARG A 604 -19.71 31.34 -0.46
N SER A 605 -19.28 32.00 0.59
CA SER A 605 -19.39 31.46 1.96
C SER A 605 -20.87 31.19 2.32
N GLY A 606 -21.10 30.12 3.08
CA GLY A 606 -22.43 29.67 3.48
C GLY A 606 -23.19 28.87 2.42
N LEU A 607 -22.65 28.70 1.20
CA LEU A 607 -23.26 27.91 0.13
C LEU A 607 -22.56 26.55 0.04
N PHE A 608 -23.32 25.46 0.22
CA PHE A 608 -22.82 24.09 0.14
C PHE A 608 -23.69 23.24 -0.78
N TYR A 609 -23.10 22.20 -1.34
CA TYR A 609 -23.73 21.25 -2.25
C TYR A 609 -23.57 19.83 -1.71
N GLY A 610 -24.61 19.03 -1.89
CA GLY A 610 -24.63 17.65 -1.47
C GLY A 610 -24.86 16.71 -2.65
N PHE A 611 -24.15 15.59 -2.64
CA PHE A 611 -24.23 14.54 -3.64
C PHE A 611 -24.62 13.23 -2.95
N GLY A 612 -25.76 12.66 -3.33
CA GLY A 612 -26.37 11.51 -2.69
C GLY A 612 -26.05 10.19 -3.37
N GLY A 613 -26.23 9.08 -2.65
CA GLY A 613 -25.90 7.72 -3.09
C GLY A 613 -26.71 7.17 -4.26
N LYS A 614 -27.80 7.85 -4.67
CA LYS A 614 -28.57 7.49 -5.87
C LYS A 614 -28.53 8.61 -6.92
N GLY A 615 -27.48 9.44 -6.88
CA GLY A 615 -27.30 10.55 -7.79
C GLY A 615 -28.16 11.79 -7.50
N GLN A 616 -28.84 11.85 -6.35
CA GLN A 616 -29.60 13.06 -5.95
C GLN A 616 -28.62 14.20 -5.67
N LEU A 617 -29.08 15.42 -6.05
CA LEU A 617 -28.32 16.65 -5.84
C LEU A 617 -29.03 17.53 -4.84
N TYR A 618 -28.29 18.09 -3.91
CA TYR A 618 -28.81 18.94 -2.82
C TYR A 618 -28.07 20.27 -2.78
N ILE A 619 -28.71 21.31 -2.23
CA ILE A 619 -28.11 22.61 -1.99
C ILE A 619 -28.47 23.11 -0.59
N SER A 620 -27.49 23.69 0.09
CA SER A 620 -27.65 24.44 1.33
C SER A 620 -27.20 25.88 1.13
N ARG A 621 -27.98 26.85 1.67
CA ARG A 621 -27.71 28.28 1.59
C ARG A 621 -27.54 28.93 2.98
N ASP A 622 -27.39 28.11 4.01
CA ASP A 622 -27.31 28.52 5.41
C ASP A 622 -26.14 27.87 6.17
N GLY A 623 -25.02 27.71 5.46
CA GLY A 623 -23.81 27.17 6.06
C GLY A 623 -23.83 25.67 6.29
N GLY A 624 -24.67 24.91 5.57
CA GLY A 624 -24.78 23.46 5.69
C GLY A 624 -25.79 22.99 6.72
N ILE A 625 -26.58 23.90 7.31
CA ILE A 625 -27.57 23.54 8.33
C ILE A 625 -28.75 22.80 7.72
N ARG A 626 -29.25 23.26 6.54
CA ARG A 626 -30.34 22.62 5.82
C ARG A 626 -29.97 22.39 4.37
N PHE A 627 -30.12 21.17 3.92
CA PHE A 627 -29.95 20.75 2.53
C PHE A 627 -31.32 20.47 1.90
N TYR A 628 -31.56 21.02 0.73
CA TYR A 628 -32.79 20.82 -0.03
C TYR A 628 -32.46 20.11 -1.34
N GLU A 629 -33.21 19.04 -1.63
CA GLU A 629 -33.12 18.33 -2.89
C GLU A 629 -33.52 19.24 -4.06
N THR A 630 -32.70 19.25 -5.11
CA THR A 630 -32.93 20.09 -6.30
C THR A 630 -33.97 19.50 -7.25
N GLY A 631 -34.29 18.21 -7.11
CA GLY A 631 -35.12 17.43 -8.02
C GLY A 631 -34.35 16.93 -9.26
N THR A 632 -33.08 17.28 -9.41
CA THR A 632 -32.19 16.69 -10.43
C THR A 632 -31.51 15.45 -9.87
N VAL A 633 -31.54 14.38 -10.66
CA VAL A 633 -30.90 13.09 -10.31
C VAL A 633 -29.95 12.65 -11.42
N LEU A 634 -28.72 12.36 -11.10
CA LEU A 634 -27.74 11.74 -12.00
C LEU A 634 -27.89 10.21 -11.90
N SER A 635 -28.81 9.67 -12.67
CA SER A 635 -29.20 8.25 -12.60
C SER A 635 -28.01 7.34 -12.87
N GLY A 636 -27.80 6.33 -12.02
CA GLY A 636 -26.72 5.36 -12.15
C GLY A 636 -25.40 5.77 -11.46
N VAL A 637 -25.31 7.00 -10.92
CA VAL A 637 -24.11 7.48 -10.22
C VAL A 637 -24.34 7.44 -8.70
N ASP A 638 -23.41 6.83 -7.96
CA ASP A 638 -23.42 6.77 -6.49
C ASP A 638 -22.29 7.65 -5.92
N PHE A 639 -22.66 8.67 -5.16
CA PHE A 639 -21.71 9.58 -4.51
C PHE A 639 -21.64 9.38 -2.99
N GLY A 640 -22.48 8.53 -2.43
CA GLY A 640 -22.65 8.42 -0.97
C GLY A 640 -21.56 7.61 -0.24
N LYS A 641 -20.44 7.32 -0.88
CA LYS A 641 -19.36 6.48 -0.35
C LYS A 641 -18.02 7.20 -0.35
N ILE A 642 -17.13 6.72 0.50
CA ILE A 642 -15.70 7.06 0.59
C ILE A 642 -14.88 5.77 0.42
N ASP A 643 -14.93 5.19 -0.76
CA ASP A 643 -14.20 3.98 -1.11
C ASP A 643 -13.14 4.32 -2.15
N CYS A 644 -11.92 3.81 -2.00
CA CYS A 644 -10.86 3.93 -3.02
C CYS A 644 -11.25 3.24 -4.34
N ALA A 645 -12.17 2.27 -4.29
CA ALA A 645 -12.75 1.64 -5.48
C ALA A 645 -13.81 2.53 -6.18
N ASP A 646 -14.25 3.65 -5.56
CA ASP A 646 -15.15 4.59 -6.20
C ASP A 646 -14.48 5.24 -7.41
N LYS A 647 -15.09 5.05 -8.58
CA LYS A 647 -14.59 5.58 -9.85
C LYS A 647 -15.23 6.92 -10.22
N THR A 648 -15.63 7.69 -9.19
CA THR A 648 -16.17 9.04 -9.36
C THR A 648 -15.25 10.08 -8.74
N GLU A 649 -15.13 11.24 -9.35
CA GLU A 649 -14.43 12.39 -8.79
C GLU A 649 -15.18 13.67 -9.05
N ILE A 650 -15.25 14.56 -8.05
CA ILE A 650 -15.97 15.82 -8.13
C ILE A 650 -15.01 16.97 -7.84
N ARG A 651 -14.98 17.96 -8.72
CA ARG A 651 -14.20 19.20 -8.55
C ARG A 651 -15.07 20.42 -8.70
N ALA A 652 -15.04 21.31 -7.70
CA ALA A 652 -15.70 22.60 -7.76
C ALA A 652 -14.86 23.63 -8.52
N ASP A 653 -15.46 24.45 -9.37
CA ASP A 653 -14.79 25.53 -10.09
C ASP A 653 -14.69 26.79 -9.21
N ALA A 654 -13.47 27.23 -8.91
CA ALA A 654 -13.23 28.46 -8.15
C ALA A 654 -13.53 29.73 -8.96
N GLY A 655 -13.73 29.63 -10.27
CA GLY A 655 -14.05 30.75 -11.16
C GLY A 655 -15.54 31.02 -11.30
N ALA A 656 -16.41 30.08 -10.97
CA ALA A 656 -17.86 30.19 -11.23
C ALA A 656 -18.68 29.60 -10.07
N ASP A 657 -19.71 30.38 -9.64
CA ASP A 657 -20.61 29.99 -8.56
C ASP A 657 -21.41 28.74 -8.93
N GLY A 658 -21.41 27.73 -8.07
CA GLY A 658 -22.19 26.51 -8.24
C GLY A 658 -21.81 25.64 -9.43
N VAL A 659 -20.59 25.78 -9.97
CA VAL A 659 -20.14 24.96 -11.09
C VAL A 659 -19.25 23.82 -10.60
N PHE A 660 -19.57 22.62 -11.06
CA PHE A 660 -18.80 21.39 -10.76
C PHE A 660 -18.48 20.61 -12.01
N TYR A 661 -17.33 19.98 -12.04
CA TYR A 661 -16.95 18.96 -13.02
C TYR A 661 -16.91 17.60 -12.32
N ILE A 662 -17.53 16.61 -12.95
CA ILE A 662 -17.70 15.27 -12.37
C ILE A 662 -17.23 14.23 -13.37
N ALA A 663 -16.24 13.44 -12.96
CA ALA A 663 -15.92 12.18 -13.58
C ALA A 663 -16.93 11.15 -13.05
N ALA A 664 -17.73 10.56 -13.93
CA ALA A 664 -18.86 9.69 -13.58
C ALA A 664 -18.74 8.31 -14.25
N ALA A 665 -17.52 7.78 -14.37
CA ALA A 665 -17.19 6.51 -14.99
C ALA A 665 -17.87 6.35 -16.37
N GLU A 666 -18.72 5.33 -16.56
CA GLU A 666 -19.42 5.04 -17.80
C GLU A 666 -20.41 6.14 -18.20
N HIS A 667 -20.74 7.07 -17.31
CA HIS A 667 -21.55 8.25 -17.61
C HIS A 667 -20.73 9.44 -18.13
N GLY A 668 -19.42 9.26 -18.32
CA GLY A 668 -18.50 10.23 -18.90
C GLY A 668 -18.16 11.41 -18.01
N LEU A 669 -17.85 12.54 -18.62
CA LEU A 669 -17.53 13.80 -17.94
C LEU A 669 -18.75 14.71 -17.94
N LEU A 670 -19.20 15.11 -16.75
CA LEU A 670 -20.37 15.97 -16.57
C LEU A 670 -19.95 17.34 -16.01
N LYS A 671 -20.58 18.41 -16.53
CA LYS A 671 -20.53 19.75 -15.94
C LYS A 671 -21.88 20.07 -15.35
N LEU A 672 -21.92 20.39 -14.07
CA LEU A 672 -23.13 20.86 -13.37
C LEU A 672 -23.04 22.35 -13.15
N GLY A 673 -24.18 23.02 -13.34
CA GLY A 673 -24.38 24.44 -12.98
C GLY A 673 -25.59 24.57 -12.10
N PHE A 674 -25.41 24.76 -10.80
CA PHE A 674 -26.47 25.05 -9.85
C PHE A 674 -26.92 26.50 -10.00
N LYS A 675 -28.22 26.72 -10.21
CA LYS A 675 -28.84 28.05 -10.38
C LYS A 675 -29.39 28.55 -9.05
N GLU A 676 -29.61 29.87 -8.97
CA GLU A 676 -30.21 30.50 -7.77
C GLU A 676 -31.62 30.01 -7.44
N ASP A 677 -32.40 29.64 -8.45
CA ASP A 677 -33.74 29.06 -8.29
C ASP A 677 -33.76 27.59 -7.85
N GLY A 678 -32.56 26.99 -7.70
CA GLY A 678 -32.38 25.58 -7.30
C GLY A 678 -32.39 24.61 -8.47
N LEU A 679 -32.55 25.07 -9.72
CA LEU A 679 -32.38 24.22 -10.89
C LEU A 679 -30.92 23.85 -11.10
N VAL A 680 -30.68 22.66 -11.59
CA VAL A 680 -29.33 22.21 -11.96
C VAL A 680 -29.27 21.94 -13.45
N GLN A 681 -28.40 22.68 -14.12
CA GLN A 681 -28.09 22.41 -15.51
C GLN A 681 -27.01 21.32 -15.56
N VAL A 682 -27.30 20.22 -16.26
CA VAL A 682 -26.36 19.13 -16.51
C VAL A 682 -25.92 19.20 -17.96
N THR A 683 -24.63 19.27 -18.19
CA THR A 683 -24.01 19.26 -19.51
C THR A 683 -23.03 18.10 -19.60
N HIS A 684 -23.18 17.24 -20.59
CA HIS A 684 -22.22 16.19 -20.89
C HIS A 684 -21.08 16.78 -21.73
N LEU A 685 -19.84 16.55 -21.32
CA LEU A 685 -18.64 17.01 -22.00
C LEU A 685 -17.96 15.82 -22.68
N GLY A 686 -17.43 16.02 -23.90
CA GLY A 686 -16.84 14.95 -24.70
C GLY A 686 -17.88 14.05 -25.41
N ALA A 687 -17.46 12.88 -25.85
CA ALA A 687 -18.33 11.88 -26.46
C ALA A 687 -19.10 11.09 -25.40
N LYS A 688 -20.28 10.58 -25.75
CA LYS A 688 -21.10 9.81 -24.80
C LYS A 688 -20.53 8.44 -24.47
N GLU A 689 -19.68 7.94 -25.33
CA GLU A 689 -18.97 6.66 -25.20
C GLU A 689 -17.70 6.75 -24.37
N ASP A 690 -17.26 7.96 -24.05
CA ASP A 690 -16.06 8.16 -23.22
C ASP A 690 -16.33 7.73 -21.78
N ILE A 691 -15.38 7.04 -21.19
CA ILE A 691 -15.40 6.63 -19.77
C ILE A 691 -14.40 7.50 -19.02
N ILE A 692 -14.86 8.27 -18.04
CA ILE A 692 -13.99 9.18 -17.30
C ILE A 692 -13.99 8.81 -15.82
N TYR A 693 -12.85 8.33 -15.33
CA TYR A 693 -12.68 7.88 -13.95
C TYR A 693 -12.29 9.02 -13.02
N ARG A 694 -11.43 9.95 -13.48
CA ARG A 694 -10.93 11.07 -12.66
C ARG A 694 -10.90 12.37 -13.45
N VAL A 695 -11.09 13.47 -12.72
CA VAL A 695 -11.03 14.83 -13.28
C VAL A 695 -10.35 15.80 -12.33
N GLY A 696 -9.42 16.59 -12.83
CA GLY A 696 -8.73 17.68 -12.12
C GLY A 696 -8.82 18.99 -12.86
N LEU A 697 -8.75 20.11 -12.12
CA LEU A 697 -8.83 21.46 -12.66
C LEU A 697 -7.50 22.17 -12.52
N GLY A 698 -6.92 22.59 -13.64
CA GLY A 698 -5.69 23.39 -13.66
C GLY A 698 -5.89 24.80 -14.23
N ILE A 699 -4.89 25.65 -14.06
CA ILE A 699 -4.89 26.99 -14.69
C ILE A 699 -4.81 26.85 -16.21
N GLY A 700 -5.59 27.64 -16.93
CA GLY A 700 -5.61 27.63 -18.40
C GLY A 700 -4.40 28.30 -19.03
N ALA A 701 -4.19 28.04 -20.32
CA ALA A 701 -3.07 28.63 -21.07
C ALA A 701 -3.14 30.17 -21.10
N GLY A 702 -2.04 30.80 -20.70
CA GLY A 702 -1.92 32.26 -20.67
C GLY A 702 -2.62 32.95 -19.51
N GLU A 703 -3.29 32.22 -18.65
CA GLU A 703 -3.95 32.76 -17.44
C GLU A 703 -2.92 32.97 -16.32
N THR A 704 -3.14 34.01 -15.50
CA THR A 704 -2.31 34.37 -14.35
C THR A 704 -3.01 34.18 -13.01
N ASP A 705 -4.33 34.01 -13.04
CA ASP A 705 -5.16 33.78 -11.86
C ASP A 705 -6.12 32.61 -12.11
N TYR A 706 -5.94 31.54 -11.35
CA TYR A 706 -6.79 30.36 -11.41
C TYR A 706 -8.27 30.67 -11.10
N ARG A 707 -8.54 31.62 -10.18
CA ARG A 707 -9.91 31.91 -9.71
C ARG A 707 -10.76 32.63 -10.74
N SER A 708 -10.16 33.43 -11.61
CA SER A 708 -10.87 34.25 -12.63
C SER A 708 -10.64 33.78 -14.07
N GLY A 709 -9.56 33.01 -14.30
CA GLY A 709 -9.17 32.58 -15.63
C GLY A 709 -9.88 31.34 -16.14
N LYS A 710 -9.65 31.01 -17.39
CA LYS A 710 -10.06 29.74 -18.00
C LYS A 710 -9.39 28.57 -17.30
N LYS A 711 -10.05 27.42 -17.30
CA LYS A 711 -9.54 26.16 -16.74
C LYS A 711 -9.09 25.23 -17.85
N VAL A 712 -8.08 24.43 -17.54
CA VAL A 712 -7.78 23.21 -18.27
C VAL A 712 -8.28 22.03 -17.42
N LEU A 713 -8.96 21.07 -18.05
CA LEU A 713 -9.38 19.83 -17.40
C LEU A 713 -8.33 18.76 -17.71
N TYR A 714 -7.90 18.06 -16.68
CA TYR A 714 -7.08 16.85 -16.76
C TYR A 714 -7.95 15.66 -16.40
N CYS A 715 -7.95 14.63 -17.24
CA CYS A 715 -8.81 13.46 -17.05
C CYS A 715 -8.01 12.17 -17.15
N ASN A 716 -8.40 11.17 -16.36
CA ASN A 716 -8.03 9.78 -16.51
C ASN A 716 -9.26 9.00 -16.96
N GLY A 717 -9.11 8.20 -18.01
CA GLY A 717 -10.25 7.43 -18.54
C GLY A 717 -9.97 6.80 -19.89
N VAL A 718 -11.04 6.34 -20.55
CA VAL A 718 -11.04 5.78 -21.90
C VAL A 718 -11.69 6.80 -22.83
N ILE A 719 -10.90 7.43 -23.68
CA ILE A 719 -11.36 8.40 -24.67
C ILE A 719 -11.04 7.84 -26.06
N ASP A 720 -12.03 7.87 -26.95
CA ASP A 720 -11.90 7.28 -28.30
C ASP A 720 -11.39 5.81 -28.25
N GLY A 721 -11.91 5.03 -27.29
CA GLY A 721 -11.56 3.63 -27.07
C GLY A 721 -10.15 3.37 -26.53
N THR A 722 -9.44 4.39 -26.08
CA THR A 722 -8.08 4.25 -25.55
C THR A 722 -7.98 4.73 -24.11
N TYR A 723 -7.51 3.86 -23.20
CA TYR A 723 -7.20 4.25 -21.81
C TYR A 723 -5.99 5.15 -21.76
N GLY A 724 -6.05 6.20 -20.92
CA GLY A 724 -4.92 7.10 -20.74
C GLY A 724 -5.22 8.30 -19.86
N PHE A 725 -4.28 9.26 -19.93
CA PHE A 725 -4.43 10.58 -19.33
C PHE A 725 -4.61 11.60 -20.46
N TYR A 726 -5.53 12.49 -20.24
CA TYR A 726 -5.94 13.47 -21.25
C TYR A 726 -6.10 14.84 -20.64
N ARG A 727 -5.94 15.88 -21.46
CA ARG A 727 -6.34 17.23 -21.12
C ARG A 727 -7.24 17.83 -22.18
N THR A 728 -8.08 18.77 -21.79
CA THR A 728 -8.88 19.60 -22.68
C THR A 728 -8.89 21.03 -22.19
N GLN A 729 -8.86 21.98 -23.12
CA GLN A 729 -8.92 23.43 -22.87
C GLN A 729 -10.26 24.03 -23.36
N ASP A 730 -11.12 23.23 -23.95
CA ASP A 730 -12.38 23.60 -24.59
C ASP A 730 -13.57 22.74 -24.15
N GLU A 731 -13.53 22.28 -22.87
CA GLU A 731 -14.57 21.52 -22.23
C GLU A 731 -14.92 20.21 -22.99
N GLY A 732 -13.91 19.51 -23.49
CA GLY A 732 -14.05 18.19 -24.12
C GLY A 732 -14.44 18.22 -25.60
N LEU A 733 -14.40 19.39 -26.27
CA LEU A 733 -14.56 19.46 -27.71
C LEU A 733 -13.35 18.86 -28.44
N THR A 734 -12.15 19.08 -27.87
CA THR A 734 -10.90 18.42 -28.29
C THR A 734 -10.15 17.84 -27.11
N TRP A 735 -9.47 16.73 -27.35
CA TRP A 735 -8.65 16.04 -26.35
C TRP A 735 -7.20 15.94 -26.77
N GLU A 736 -6.30 16.15 -25.83
CA GLU A 736 -4.88 15.95 -25.99
C GLU A 736 -4.45 14.81 -25.05
N ARG A 737 -3.91 13.72 -25.62
CA ARG A 737 -3.35 12.62 -24.83
C ARG A 737 -1.98 13.02 -24.31
N ILE A 738 -1.74 12.84 -23.00
CA ILE A 738 -0.57 13.33 -22.29
C ILE A 738 0.28 12.21 -21.68
N ASN A 739 0.02 10.95 -22.01
CA ASN A 739 0.80 9.80 -21.55
C ASN A 739 1.18 8.85 -22.68
N THR A 740 2.20 8.04 -22.42
CA THR A 740 2.63 6.95 -23.29
C THR A 740 2.11 5.59 -22.79
N LYS A 741 2.30 4.52 -23.57
CA LYS A 741 1.97 3.15 -23.17
C LYS A 741 2.76 2.63 -21.94
N ARG A 742 3.82 3.32 -21.53
CA ARG A 742 4.61 3.00 -20.33
C ARG A 742 4.17 3.75 -19.07
N GLN A 743 3.16 4.61 -19.18
CA GLN A 743 2.69 5.51 -18.13
C GLN A 743 1.18 5.35 -17.96
N MET A 744 0.75 4.14 -17.60
CA MET A 744 -0.67 3.79 -17.42
C MET A 744 -1.10 3.78 -15.96
N TYR A 745 -0.19 3.38 -15.05
CA TYR A 745 -0.34 3.40 -13.58
C TYR A 745 -1.60 2.72 -13.04
N GLY A 746 -2.15 1.74 -13.73
CA GLY A 746 -3.24 0.83 -13.34
C GLY A 746 -4.35 1.42 -12.49
N GLU A 747 -4.08 1.68 -11.22
CA GLU A 747 -5.02 2.24 -10.26
C GLU A 747 -4.72 3.73 -9.99
N VAL A 748 -5.63 4.59 -10.45
CA VAL A 748 -5.57 6.04 -10.21
C VAL A 748 -6.73 6.44 -9.30
N ASN A 749 -6.42 6.98 -8.13
CA ASN A 749 -7.41 7.34 -7.11
C ASN A 749 -7.86 8.80 -7.23
N SER A 750 -6.97 9.69 -7.68
CA SER A 750 -7.30 11.11 -7.84
C SER A 750 -6.37 11.78 -8.84
N ILE A 751 -6.85 12.85 -9.47
CA ILE A 751 -6.08 13.73 -10.35
C ILE A 751 -6.42 15.18 -10.03
N ASP A 752 -5.43 16.08 -10.02
CA ASP A 752 -5.68 17.52 -9.98
C ASP A 752 -4.71 18.28 -10.89
N GLY A 753 -5.19 19.35 -11.52
CA GLY A 753 -4.36 20.23 -12.32
C GLY A 753 -3.64 21.27 -11.45
N ASP A 754 -2.44 21.66 -11.85
CA ASP A 754 -1.71 22.72 -11.16
C ASP A 754 -2.43 24.07 -11.32
N LYS A 755 -2.75 24.71 -10.19
CA LYS A 755 -3.47 25.98 -10.14
C LYS A 755 -2.60 27.21 -10.36
N GLN A 756 -1.28 27.00 -10.55
CA GLN A 756 -0.28 28.06 -10.71
C GLN A 756 0.54 27.93 -12.00
N LYS A 757 0.59 26.72 -12.57
CA LYS A 757 1.39 26.43 -13.76
C LYS A 757 0.58 25.66 -14.81
N PHE A 758 0.29 26.27 -15.94
CA PHE A 758 -0.28 25.57 -17.08
C PHE A 758 0.63 24.43 -17.55
N GLY A 759 0.04 23.34 -18.01
CA GLY A 759 0.79 22.18 -18.51
C GLY A 759 1.33 21.24 -17.43
N ARG A 760 0.98 21.47 -16.15
CA ARG A 760 1.32 20.57 -15.04
C ARG A 760 0.06 20.00 -14.40
N PHE A 761 0.13 18.74 -13.96
CA PHE A 761 -0.91 18.08 -13.19
C PHE A 761 -0.32 17.05 -12.23
N TYR A 762 -1.13 16.57 -11.29
CA TYR A 762 -0.76 15.64 -10.24
C TYR A 762 -1.63 14.40 -10.27
N LEU A 763 -1.06 13.23 -9.96
CA LEU A 763 -1.72 11.94 -9.90
C LEU A 763 -1.51 11.30 -8.53
N ALA A 764 -2.58 10.93 -7.87
CA ALA A 764 -2.57 10.04 -6.71
C ALA A 764 -2.87 8.62 -7.19
N THR A 765 -1.93 7.70 -7.01
CA THR A 765 -2.08 6.30 -7.45
C THR A 765 -2.31 5.36 -6.27
N GLY A 766 -2.88 4.17 -6.54
CA GLY A 766 -3.10 3.15 -5.52
C GLY A 766 -1.82 2.46 -5.04
N SER A 767 -0.71 2.54 -5.82
CA SER A 767 0.48 1.74 -5.50
C SER A 767 1.78 2.19 -6.19
N ASN A 768 1.74 3.30 -6.96
CA ASN A 768 2.90 3.82 -7.68
C ASN A 768 3.31 5.22 -7.20
N GLY A 769 2.95 5.58 -5.97
CA GLY A 769 3.24 6.88 -5.39
C GLY A 769 2.35 8.01 -5.91
N ILE A 770 2.71 9.22 -5.51
CA ILE A 770 2.17 10.45 -6.09
C ILE A 770 3.10 10.95 -7.18
N LEU A 771 2.55 11.31 -8.33
CA LEU A 771 3.30 11.77 -9.48
C LEU A 771 2.85 13.17 -9.92
N TYR A 772 3.73 13.86 -10.63
CA TYR A 772 3.34 14.99 -11.44
C TYR A 772 3.79 14.81 -12.89
N GLY A 773 2.98 15.29 -13.81
CA GLY A 773 3.29 15.37 -15.23
C GLY A 773 3.47 16.83 -15.64
N GLU A 774 4.50 17.10 -16.44
CA GLU A 774 4.75 18.41 -17.05
C GLU A 774 4.90 18.30 -18.56
N GLU A 775 4.32 19.26 -19.27
CA GLU A 775 4.53 19.41 -20.71
C GLU A 775 6.01 19.71 -21.02
N GLU A 776 6.59 19.01 -22.02
CA GLU A 776 7.98 19.17 -22.44
C GLU A 776 8.20 20.33 -23.43
#